data_54ec4a10ca9041a8cc7648e6384b92fc
#
_entry.id   54ec4a10ca9041a8cc7648e6384b92fc
#
_cell.length_a   1.000
_cell.length_b   1.000
_cell.length_c   1.000
_cell.angle_alpha   90.00
_cell.angle_beta   90.00
_cell.angle_gamma   90.00
#
_symmetry.space_group_name_H-M   'P 1'
#
loop_
_entity.id
_entity.type
_entity.pdbx_description
1 polymer ?
#
loop_
_entity_poly.entity_id
_entity_poly.type
_entity_poly.pdbx_seq_one_letter_code
_entity_poly.pdbx_strand_id
1 'polypeptide(L)'
;VYSALKRLLVGRPIATSELEHQRLRKLVALPTFSSDALSSTAYATEEILFVVAAGTSSLALGLSRLVPISIVVAILLTIVVLSYRQTIYAYPHGGSSYVVSRENLGSKASLVAGASILVDYVLTVAVSISAGVAAIVSLPAFRGWADQRVTIGLCLIGLITLANLRGMKESGTLFAFPTYLYIVTVAGMVLYGLYQIYFGDDVGRIPFDAEQAEIQREAGGSLGLFLLLRGFSSGAVALTGVEAIADGVPAFRKPQSRNAAITMMAMAGILGSLFFGVSVLAHHIHPVPSHDETVISQIGRTVFGEGPIYVILQLATVAILTLAANTAYADFPRLSSIIARDGFLPRYLGNRGDRLVFSNGIIILAVAASLLIIAFGGITTALIPLYAVGVFTSFTLSQTGMVVHHRRVREPGWKLGLAISALGATATFIVLLIVAITKFTVGAWVPLVVVPTIIALFSAIKRHYTRVAQALEIKPEEVRPQPFNHTVVVLVGRIHRGVIQALGYARSLRPQHLVALYISHEDDDREEIQRQWREFGINVDLEIVHSKYRELTTPVIEYLEELDQRWNNDTITVVVPEFVVGKWYEQLLHNQSALLLKGRLLFRAGTVVTSVPYHVEGYGIVPSVQPKASAAVSPNGAGDTGAKPPKDADPPDRAADTPPAAR
;
A
#
# COMPACT_ATOMS: atom_id res chain seq x y z
N VAL A 1 25.56 -9.24 -0.57
CA VAL A 1 24.61 -9.92 0.35
C VAL A 1 23.21 -9.37 0.19
N TYR A 2 22.97 -8.04 0.31
CA TYR A 2 21.64 -7.41 0.15
C TYR A 2 20.97 -7.76 -1.19
N SER A 3 21.69 -7.66 -2.31
CA SER A 3 21.17 -7.99 -3.64
C SER A 3 20.85 -9.48 -3.80
N ALA A 4 21.62 -10.37 -3.18
CA ALA A 4 21.36 -11.81 -3.20
C ALA A 4 20.14 -12.16 -2.34
N LEU A 5 20.03 -11.60 -1.12
CA LEU A 5 18.87 -11.79 -0.25
C LEU A 5 17.59 -11.21 -0.88
N LYS A 6 17.67 -10.02 -1.47
CA LYS A 6 16.58 -9.41 -2.22
C LYS A 6 16.13 -10.29 -3.39
N ARG A 7 17.06 -10.87 -4.17
CA ARG A 7 16.76 -11.80 -5.26
C ARG A 7 16.16 -13.13 -4.76
N LEU A 8 16.59 -13.62 -3.61
CA LEU A 8 16.04 -14.83 -2.99
C LEU A 8 14.60 -14.59 -2.51
N LEU A 9 14.35 -13.47 -1.82
CA LEU A 9 13.04 -13.14 -1.24
C LEU A 9 12.05 -12.60 -2.28
N VAL A 10 12.46 -11.70 -3.18
CA VAL A 10 11.59 -10.98 -4.11
C VAL A 10 11.65 -11.54 -5.53
N GLY A 11 12.76 -12.15 -5.94
CA GLY A 11 12.97 -12.71 -7.28
C GLY A 11 13.74 -11.77 -8.24
N ARG A 12 13.90 -12.21 -9.50
CA ARG A 12 14.61 -11.44 -10.55
C ARG A 12 13.76 -10.28 -11.08
N PRO A 13 14.36 -9.13 -11.47
CA PRO A 13 13.64 -8.02 -12.10
C PRO A 13 12.89 -8.44 -13.36
N ILE A 14 11.75 -7.80 -13.64
CA ILE A 14 10.89 -8.04 -14.81
C ILE A 14 10.91 -6.79 -15.70
N ALA A 15 11.00 -6.96 -17.03
CA ALA A 15 10.99 -5.86 -17.97
C ALA A 15 9.60 -5.22 -18.09
N THR A 16 9.56 -3.89 -18.25
CA THR A 16 8.30 -3.11 -18.32
C THR A 16 7.41 -3.49 -19.50
N SER A 17 7.99 -4.02 -20.59
CA SER A 17 7.27 -4.49 -21.79
C SER A 17 6.33 -5.69 -21.54
N GLU A 18 6.51 -6.42 -20.44
CA GLU A 18 5.66 -7.58 -20.12
C GLU A 18 4.30 -7.23 -19.48
N LEU A 19 4.01 -5.94 -19.26
CA LEU A 19 2.78 -5.47 -18.60
C LEU A 19 1.48 -5.61 -19.44
N GLU A 20 1.58 -5.66 -20.76
CA GLU A 20 0.40 -5.50 -21.65
C GLU A 20 -0.47 -6.76 -21.86
N HIS A 21 -0.08 -7.95 -21.42
CA HIS A 21 -0.67 -9.22 -21.87
C HIS A 21 -1.69 -9.87 -20.93
N GLN A 22 -2.31 -9.16 -19.96
CA GLN A 22 -3.07 -9.82 -18.87
C GLN A 22 -4.51 -9.32 -18.65
N ARG A 23 -5.36 -9.35 -19.69
CA ARG A 23 -6.80 -9.10 -19.49
C ARG A 23 -7.55 -10.39 -19.14
N LEU A 24 -8.36 -10.32 -18.06
CA LEU A 24 -9.07 -11.45 -17.48
C LEU A 24 -10.38 -11.80 -18.20
N ARG A 25 -10.67 -13.10 -18.33
CA ARG A 25 -12.01 -13.58 -18.73
C ARG A 25 -12.97 -13.48 -17.53
N LYS A 26 -14.29 -13.34 -17.77
CA LYS A 26 -15.30 -13.22 -16.70
C LYS A 26 -15.21 -14.30 -15.62
N LEU A 27 -15.05 -15.57 -16.01
CA LEU A 27 -14.93 -16.72 -15.08
C LEU A 27 -13.70 -16.65 -14.17
N VAL A 28 -12.66 -15.92 -14.59
CA VAL A 28 -11.45 -15.71 -13.80
C VAL A 28 -11.54 -14.36 -13.06
N ALA A 29 -12.17 -13.37 -13.66
CA ALA A 29 -12.36 -12.06 -13.07
C ALA A 29 -13.32 -12.08 -11.86
N LEU A 30 -14.36 -12.94 -11.89
CA LEU A 30 -15.28 -13.11 -10.77
C LEU A 30 -14.52 -13.47 -9.49
N PRO A 31 -13.77 -14.60 -9.42
CA PRO A 31 -13.01 -14.93 -8.21
C PRO A 31 -11.96 -13.87 -7.83
N THR A 32 -11.33 -13.22 -8.81
CA THR A 32 -10.28 -12.24 -8.55
C THR A 32 -10.79 -10.97 -7.88
N PHE A 33 -11.95 -10.46 -8.31
CA PHE A 33 -12.50 -9.20 -7.80
C PHE A 33 -13.66 -9.36 -6.81
N SER A 34 -14.19 -10.59 -6.64
CA SER A 34 -15.33 -10.83 -5.76
C SER A 34 -14.98 -11.62 -4.50
N SER A 35 -13.73 -12.06 -4.34
CA SER A 35 -13.32 -12.84 -3.15
C SER A 35 -13.54 -12.07 -1.87
N ASP A 36 -13.27 -10.76 -1.86
CA ASP A 36 -13.51 -9.88 -0.72
C ASP A 36 -15.02 -9.78 -0.39
N ALA A 37 -15.87 -9.46 -1.39
CA ALA A 37 -17.31 -9.39 -1.16
C ALA A 37 -17.89 -10.75 -0.72
N LEU A 38 -17.52 -11.85 -1.39
CA LEU A 38 -18.04 -13.19 -1.07
C LEU A 38 -17.57 -13.72 0.28
N SER A 39 -16.36 -13.37 0.72
CA SER A 39 -15.82 -13.78 2.02
C SER A 39 -16.62 -13.21 3.18
N SER A 40 -17.31 -12.06 2.99
CA SER A 40 -18.14 -11.45 4.03
C SER A 40 -19.32 -12.34 4.45
N THR A 41 -19.75 -13.29 3.61
CA THR A 41 -20.77 -14.29 4.00
C THR A 41 -20.32 -15.19 5.14
N ALA A 42 -19.00 -15.33 5.35
CA ALA A 42 -18.46 -16.15 6.42
C ALA A 42 -18.67 -15.53 7.82
N TYR A 43 -18.76 -14.19 7.92
CA TYR A 43 -18.86 -13.51 9.21
C TYR A 43 -20.07 -12.57 9.36
N ALA A 44 -20.71 -12.12 8.26
CA ALA A 44 -21.78 -11.13 8.34
C ALA A 44 -23.01 -11.59 9.15
N THR A 45 -23.42 -12.85 9.00
CA THR A 45 -24.52 -13.43 9.81
C THR A 45 -24.11 -13.53 11.28
N GLU A 46 -22.89 -13.94 11.55
CA GLU A 46 -22.32 -14.01 12.90
C GLU A 46 -22.32 -12.65 13.59
N GLU A 47 -21.93 -11.59 12.88
CA GLU A 47 -21.91 -10.22 13.39
C GLU A 47 -23.31 -9.68 13.73
N ILE A 48 -24.33 -10.06 12.96
CA ILE A 48 -25.72 -9.75 13.34
C ILE A 48 -26.06 -10.47 14.64
N LEU A 49 -25.73 -11.75 14.74
CA LEU A 49 -26.03 -12.57 15.89
C LEU A 49 -25.32 -12.09 17.16
N PHE A 50 -24.04 -11.70 17.10
CA PHE A 50 -23.34 -11.12 18.25
C PHE A 50 -24.07 -9.91 18.82
N VAL A 51 -24.59 -9.04 17.95
CA VAL A 51 -25.31 -7.84 18.40
C VAL A 51 -26.70 -8.19 18.95
N VAL A 52 -27.43 -9.03 18.22
CA VAL A 52 -28.84 -9.29 18.53
C VAL A 52 -28.96 -10.28 19.69
N ALA A 53 -28.08 -11.27 19.82
CA ALA A 53 -28.07 -12.20 20.93
C ALA A 53 -27.62 -11.52 22.23
N ALA A 54 -26.57 -10.70 22.20
CA ALA A 54 -26.11 -9.97 23.39
C ALA A 54 -27.06 -8.88 23.89
N GLY A 55 -27.93 -8.36 23.01
CA GLY A 55 -28.84 -7.26 23.34
C GLY A 55 -30.26 -7.70 23.72
N THR A 56 -30.56 -8.99 23.74
CA THR A 56 -31.92 -9.50 24.00
C THR A 56 -31.97 -10.41 25.19
N SER A 57 -33.13 -10.41 25.86
CA SER A 57 -33.43 -11.30 27.01
C SER A 57 -33.56 -12.79 26.61
N SER A 58 -33.57 -13.13 25.33
CA SER A 58 -33.54 -14.50 24.82
C SER A 58 -32.94 -14.62 23.42
N LEU A 59 -32.12 -15.64 23.17
CA LEU A 59 -31.56 -15.95 21.88
C LEU A 59 -32.66 -16.14 20.81
N ALA A 60 -33.78 -16.77 21.17
CA ALA A 60 -34.92 -16.98 20.29
C ALA A 60 -35.51 -15.66 19.75
N LEU A 61 -35.61 -14.63 20.61
CA LEU A 61 -36.08 -13.31 20.21
C LEU A 61 -35.08 -12.63 19.27
N GLY A 62 -33.78 -12.78 19.54
CA GLY A 62 -32.72 -12.32 18.64
C GLY A 62 -32.77 -12.99 17.26
N LEU A 63 -32.85 -14.30 17.23
CA LEU A 63 -32.94 -15.09 16.00
C LEU A 63 -34.20 -14.78 15.17
N SER A 64 -35.33 -14.42 15.80
CA SER A 64 -36.55 -14.03 15.09
C SER A 64 -36.37 -12.77 14.22
N ARG A 65 -35.36 -11.93 14.55
CA ARG A 65 -35.06 -10.69 13.80
C ARG A 65 -33.95 -10.86 12.77
N LEU A 66 -33.23 -11.98 12.78
CA LEU A 66 -32.12 -12.24 11.87
C LEU A 66 -32.56 -12.21 10.40
N VAL A 67 -33.63 -12.93 10.06
CA VAL A 67 -34.16 -12.99 8.67
C VAL A 67 -34.67 -11.63 8.18
N PRO A 68 -35.49 -10.87 8.95
CA PRO A 68 -35.88 -9.51 8.57
C PRO A 68 -34.69 -8.57 8.34
N ILE A 69 -33.68 -8.60 9.21
CA ILE A 69 -32.46 -7.80 9.04
C ILE A 69 -31.73 -8.20 7.76
N SER A 70 -31.59 -9.50 7.50
CA SER A 70 -30.92 -10.02 6.28
C SER A 70 -31.64 -9.62 4.99
N ILE A 71 -32.99 -9.53 5.00
CA ILE A 71 -33.76 -9.02 3.85
C ILE A 71 -33.41 -7.54 3.60
N VAL A 72 -33.38 -6.71 4.64
CA VAL A 72 -33.07 -5.28 4.50
C VAL A 72 -31.64 -5.08 3.97
N VAL A 73 -30.68 -5.89 4.48
CA VAL A 73 -29.29 -5.88 3.98
C VAL A 73 -29.22 -6.32 2.49
N ALA A 74 -29.99 -7.34 2.08
CA ALA A 74 -30.05 -7.78 0.68
C ALA A 74 -30.68 -6.71 -0.26
N ILE A 75 -31.68 -5.97 0.22
CA ILE A 75 -32.24 -4.83 -0.50
C ILE A 75 -31.18 -3.73 -0.65
N LEU A 76 -30.46 -3.40 0.41
CA LEU A 76 -29.38 -2.42 0.38
C LEU A 76 -28.27 -2.85 -0.59
N LEU A 77 -27.86 -4.13 -0.57
CA LEU A 77 -26.91 -4.69 -1.54
C LEU A 77 -27.37 -4.47 -2.97
N THR A 78 -28.66 -4.73 -3.25
CA THR A 78 -29.23 -4.54 -4.59
C THR A 78 -29.14 -3.07 -5.02
N ILE A 79 -29.50 -2.13 -4.13
CA ILE A 79 -29.44 -0.69 -4.40
C ILE A 79 -27.99 -0.26 -4.71
N VAL A 80 -27.03 -0.67 -3.87
CA VAL A 80 -25.62 -0.31 -4.01
C VAL A 80 -25.05 -0.87 -5.31
N VAL A 81 -25.31 -2.14 -5.64
CA VAL A 81 -24.82 -2.80 -6.86
C VAL A 81 -25.40 -2.16 -8.12
N LEU A 82 -26.69 -1.83 -8.13
CA LEU A 82 -27.32 -1.13 -9.26
C LEU A 82 -26.71 0.26 -9.47
N SER A 83 -26.35 0.94 -8.38
CA SER A 83 -25.69 2.23 -8.43
C SER A 83 -24.25 2.11 -8.93
N TYR A 84 -23.44 1.19 -8.42
CA TYR A 84 -22.08 0.93 -8.91
C TYR A 84 -22.02 0.45 -10.35
N ARG A 85 -23.06 -0.23 -10.81
CA ARG A 85 -23.21 -0.56 -12.24
C ARG A 85 -23.20 0.69 -13.11
N GLN A 86 -23.79 1.81 -12.67
CA GLN A 86 -23.72 3.10 -13.39
C GLN A 86 -22.26 3.61 -13.41
N THR A 87 -21.57 3.53 -12.30
CA THR A 87 -20.15 3.92 -12.20
C THR A 87 -19.25 3.14 -13.16
N ILE A 88 -19.46 1.82 -13.32
CA ILE A 88 -18.72 0.96 -14.27
C ILE A 88 -18.85 1.44 -15.71
N TYR A 89 -20.02 1.90 -16.11
CA TYR A 89 -20.24 2.42 -17.47
C TYR A 89 -19.69 3.83 -17.64
N ALA A 90 -19.80 4.68 -16.64
CA ALA A 90 -19.30 6.05 -16.70
C ALA A 90 -17.76 6.12 -16.63
N TYR A 91 -17.11 5.15 -15.95
CA TYR A 91 -15.67 5.12 -15.71
C TYR A 91 -14.99 3.83 -16.22
N PRO A 92 -14.88 3.64 -17.55
CA PRO A 92 -14.28 2.42 -18.14
C PRO A 92 -12.78 2.25 -17.82
N HIS A 93 -12.12 3.31 -17.36
CA HIS A 93 -10.70 3.31 -16.96
C HIS A 93 -10.48 3.05 -15.46
N GLY A 94 -11.54 2.70 -14.73
CA GLY A 94 -11.56 2.47 -13.29
C GLY A 94 -12.22 3.62 -12.53
N GLY A 95 -13.31 3.29 -11.82
CA GLY A 95 -14.19 4.23 -11.13
C GLY A 95 -14.05 4.17 -9.62
N SER A 96 -12.81 4.25 -9.07
CA SER A 96 -12.65 4.33 -7.61
C SER A 96 -13.37 5.55 -7.05
N SER A 97 -13.88 5.40 -5.83
CA SER A 97 -14.57 6.50 -5.15
C SER A 97 -13.70 7.77 -5.07
N TYR A 98 -12.37 7.62 -5.00
CA TYR A 98 -11.42 8.73 -5.10
C TYR A 98 -11.52 9.47 -6.44
N VAL A 99 -11.47 8.72 -7.56
CA VAL A 99 -11.50 9.29 -8.92
C VAL A 99 -12.85 9.95 -9.21
N VAL A 100 -13.94 9.25 -8.91
CA VAL A 100 -15.31 9.75 -9.10
C VAL A 100 -15.54 11.03 -8.30
N SER A 101 -15.11 11.06 -7.03
CA SER A 101 -15.23 12.24 -6.17
C SER A 101 -14.35 13.39 -6.67
N ARG A 102 -13.12 13.12 -7.14
CA ARG A 102 -12.20 14.14 -7.66
C ARG A 102 -12.78 14.87 -8.87
N GLU A 103 -13.35 14.13 -9.80
CA GLU A 103 -13.88 14.69 -11.05
C GLU A 103 -15.21 15.43 -10.89
N ASN A 104 -16.03 15.02 -9.93
CA ASN A 104 -17.39 15.55 -9.79
C ASN A 104 -17.60 16.43 -8.56
N LEU A 105 -16.91 16.14 -7.43
CA LEU A 105 -17.08 16.87 -6.15
C LEU A 105 -15.86 17.72 -5.79
N GLY A 106 -14.73 17.54 -6.50
CA GLY A 106 -13.50 18.29 -6.29
C GLY A 106 -12.54 17.68 -5.28
N SER A 107 -11.41 18.35 -5.08
CA SER A 107 -10.25 17.81 -4.33
C SER A 107 -10.55 17.50 -2.87
N LYS A 108 -11.36 18.29 -2.17
CA LYS A 108 -11.65 18.05 -0.75
C LYS A 108 -12.42 16.74 -0.54
N ALA A 109 -13.48 16.53 -1.34
CA ALA A 109 -14.27 15.30 -1.28
C ALA A 109 -13.44 14.06 -1.69
N SER A 110 -12.57 14.20 -2.71
CA SER A 110 -11.71 13.10 -3.12
C SER A 110 -10.71 12.69 -2.04
N LEU A 111 -10.19 13.66 -1.26
CA LEU A 111 -9.29 13.34 -0.14
C LEU A 111 -10.01 12.57 0.96
N VAL A 112 -11.27 12.92 1.26
CA VAL A 112 -12.10 12.16 2.21
C VAL A 112 -12.31 10.73 1.69
N ALA A 113 -12.74 10.58 0.43
CA ALA A 113 -12.93 9.28 -0.19
C ALA A 113 -11.63 8.45 -0.20
N GLY A 114 -10.51 9.05 -0.64
CA GLY A 114 -9.21 8.39 -0.71
C GLY A 114 -8.69 7.94 0.65
N ALA A 115 -8.79 8.79 1.68
CA ALA A 115 -8.39 8.44 3.04
C ALA A 115 -9.28 7.32 3.61
N SER A 116 -10.60 7.39 3.37
CA SER A 116 -11.55 6.37 3.82
C SER A 116 -11.27 5.00 3.18
N ILE A 117 -11.01 4.94 1.86
CA ILE A 117 -10.69 3.69 1.17
C ILE A 117 -9.33 3.13 1.61
N LEU A 118 -8.32 3.99 1.83
CA LEU A 118 -7.01 3.49 2.32
C LEU A 118 -7.13 2.86 3.71
N VAL A 119 -7.93 3.46 4.61
CA VAL A 119 -8.24 2.88 5.92
C VAL A 119 -9.02 1.58 5.76
N ASP A 120 -9.99 1.56 4.84
CA ASP A 120 -10.79 0.40 4.52
C ASP A 120 -9.93 -0.79 4.06
N TYR A 121 -9.00 -0.60 3.13
CA TYR A 121 -8.09 -1.68 2.70
C TYR A 121 -7.21 -2.24 3.83
N VAL A 122 -6.73 -1.38 4.74
CA VAL A 122 -5.98 -1.85 5.92
C VAL A 122 -6.85 -2.72 6.81
N LEU A 123 -8.09 -2.29 7.05
CA LEU A 123 -9.07 -3.02 7.86
C LEU A 123 -9.55 -4.29 7.16
N THR A 124 -9.71 -4.29 5.83
CA THR A 124 -10.01 -5.49 5.02
C THR A 124 -8.99 -6.59 5.27
N VAL A 125 -7.68 -6.26 5.25
CA VAL A 125 -6.64 -7.26 5.56
C VAL A 125 -6.79 -7.76 7.01
N ALA A 126 -6.92 -6.85 7.98
CA ALA A 126 -6.99 -7.21 9.38
C ALA A 126 -8.23 -8.07 9.70
N VAL A 127 -9.41 -7.67 9.20
CA VAL A 127 -10.69 -8.40 9.40
C VAL A 127 -10.66 -9.76 8.72
N SER A 128 -10.25 -9.81 7.43
CA SER A 128 -10.24 -11.07 6.67
C SER A 128 -9.25 -12.08 7.24
N ILE A 129 -8.05 -11.63 7.64
CA ILE A 129 -7.08 -12.51 8.30
C ILE A 129 -7.57 -12.97 9.67
N SER A 130 -8.15 -12.08 10.48
CA SER A 130 -8.71 -12.45 11.79
C SER A 130 -9.85 -13.46 11.65
N ALA A 131 -10.76 -13.26 10.70
CA ALA A 131 -11.84 -14.21 10.38
C ALA A 131 -11.30 -15.55 9.85
N GLY A 132 -10.24 -15.51 9.01
CA GLY A 132 -9.55 -16.71 8.54
C GLY A 132 -8.91 -17.50 9.69
N VAL A 133 -8.30 -16.82 10.64
CA VAL A 133 -7.75 -17.45 11.86
C VAL A 133 -8.87 -18.03 12.71
N ALA A 134 -10.00 -17.33 12.88
CA ALA A 134 -11.16 -17.86 13.58
C ALA A 134 -11.70 -19.15 12.94
N ALA A 135 -11.73 -19.23 11.59
CA ALA A 135 -12.10 -20.45 10.88
C ALA A 135 -11.09 -21.59 11.07
N ILE A 136 -9.77 -21.30 11.18
CA ILE A 136 -8.75 -22.31 11.49
C ILE A 136 -8.97 -22.87 12.91
N VAL A 137 -9.13 -21.99 13.89
CA VAL A 137 -9.31 -22.36 15.32
C VAL A 137 -10.62 -23.12 15.54
N SER A 138 -11.65 -22.86 14.71
CA SER A 138 -12.93 -23.60 14.75
C SER A 138 -12.77 -25.11 14.42
N LEU A 139 -11.69 -25.50 13.71
CA LEU A 139 -11.42 -26.91 13.42
C LEU A 139 -11.02 -27.65 14.72
N PRO A 140 -11.58 -28.85 15.00
CA PRO A 140 -11.29 -29.62 16.23
C PRO A 140 -9.80 -29.84 16.47
N ALA A 141 -9.01 -30.04 15.41
CA ALA A 141 -7.57 -30.26 15.49
C ALA A 141 -6.78 -29.02 15.94
N PHE A 142 -7.34 -27.81 15.80
CA PHE A 142 -6.66 -26.53 16.07
C PHE A 142 -7.31 -25.72 17.20
N ARG A 143 -8.31 -26.24 17.91
CA ARG A 143 -8.97 -25.54 19.04
C ARG A 143 -7.98 -25.09 20.12
N GLY A 144 -6.94 -25.88 20.39
CA GLY A 144 -5.88 -25.55 21.35
C GLY A 144 -4.98 -24.36 20.94
N TRP A 145 -5.17 -23.79 19.74
CA TRP A 145 -4.38 -22.66 19.23
C TRP A 145 -5.12 -21.31 19.36
N ALA A 146 -6.23 -21.27 20.08
CA ALA A 146 -7.03 -20.07 20.30
C ALA A 146 -6.20 -18.89 20.87
N ASP A 147 -5.26 -19.18 21.78
CA ASP A 147 -4.36 -18.16 22.36
C ASP A 147 -3.30 -17.64 21.39
N GLN A 148 -3.10 -18.30 20.24
CA GLN A 148 -2.07 -17.95 19.25
C GLN A 148 -2.64 -17.21 18.04
N ARG A 149 -3.86 -16.67 18.12
CA ARG A 149 -4.53 -15.98 16.98
C ARG A 149 -3.69 -14.88 16.37
N VAL A 150 -3.06 -14.05 17.20
CA VAL A 150 -2.18 -12.96 16.72
C VAL A 150 -1.00 -13.53 15.95
N THR A 151 -0.32 -14.54 16.47
CA THR A 151 0.85 -15.16 15.83
C THR A 151 0.48 -15.78 14.49
N ILE A 152 -0.62 -16.54 14.42
CA ILE A 152 -1.11 -17.14 13.18
C ILE A 152 -1.47 -16.05 12.16
N GLY A 153 -2.15 -14.99 12.60
CA GLY A 153 -2.51 -13.84 11.76
C GLY A 153 -1.29 -13.15 11.18
N LEU A 154 -0.26 -12.88 11.99
CA LEU A 154 1.00 -12.29 11.53
C LEU A 154 1.76 -13.18 10.55
N CYS A 155 1.76 -14.49 10.76
CA CYS A 155 2.33 -15.46 9.81
C CYS A 155 1.61 -15.43 8.46
N LEU A 156 0.27 -15.37 8.45
CA LEU A 156 -0.52 -15.27 7.23
C LEU A 156 -0.27 -13.94 6.50
N ILE A 157 -0.23 -12.81 7.22
CA ILE A 157 0.15 -11.50 6.63
C ILE A 157 1.56 -11.58 6.03
N GLY A 158 2.52 -12.16 6.74
CA GLY A 158 3.89 -12.32 6.24
C GLY A 158 3.93 -13.14 4.94
N LEU A 159 3.19 -14.25 4.88
CA LEU A 159 3.10 -15.12 3.71
C LEU A 159 2.50 -14.38 2.50
N ILE A 160 1.35 -13.69 2.69
CA ILE A 160 0.69 -12.92 1.63
C ILE A 160 1.60 -11.77 1.16
N THR A 161 2.26 -11.08 2.10
CA THR A 161 3.20 -9.99 1.78
C THR A 161 4.34 -10.48 0.91
N LEU A 162 4.98 -11.59 1.27
CA LEU A 162 6.06 -12.19 0.48
C LEU A 162 5.58 -12.62 -0.92
N ALA A 163 4.39 -13.20 -1.01
CA ALA A 163 3.78 -13.58 -2.28
C ALA A 163 3.58 -12.36 -3.19
N ASN A 164 3.03 -11.26 -2.65
CA ASN A 164 2.80 -10.03 -3.40
C ASN A 164 4.10 -9.30 -3.77
N LEU A 165 5.09 -9.26 -2.89
CA LEU A 165 6.40 -8.69 -3.20
C LEU A 165 7.15 -9.46 -4.29
N ARG A 166 6.95 -10.77 -4.39
CA ARG A 166 7.47 -11.58 -5.51
C ARG A 166 6.79 -11.26 -6.83
N GLY A 167 5.73 -10.44 -6.82
CA GLY A 167 4.96 -10.13 -8.02
C GLY A 167 4.41 -11.45 -8.59
N MET A 168 3.93 -12.34 -7.72
CA MET A 168 3.17 -13.49 -8.18
C MET A 168 2.01 -12.90 -8.98
N LYS A 169 2.15 -13.03 -10.30
CA LYS A 169 1.11 -12.64 -11.24
C LYS A 169 -0.15 -13.29 -10.69
N GLU A 170 -1.19 -12.49 -10.49
CA GLU A 170 -2.50 -13.03 -10.18
C GLU A 170 -2.82 -14.06 -11.25
N SER A 171 -2.40 -15.30 -11.01
CA SER A 171 -2.85 -16.41 -11.81
C SER A 171 -4.31 -16.52 -11.45
N GLY A 172 -5.16 -15.85 -12.24
CA GLY A 172 -6.59 -15.82 -11.99
C GLY A 172 -7.18 -17.23 -11.82
N THR A 173 -6.51 -18.23 -12.38
CA THR A 173 -6.82 -19.65 -12.16
C THR A 173 -6.49 -20.12 -10.74
N LEU A 174 -5.42 -19.62 -10.10
CA LEU A 174 -5.07 -19.94 -8.73
C LEU A 174 -6.10 -19.37 -7.74
N PHE A 175 -6.61 -18.16 -8.01
CA PHE A 175 -7.67 -17.54 -7.19
C PHE A 175 -9.05 -18.12 -7.47
N ALA A 176 -9.29 -18.67 -8.66
CA ALA A 176 -10.57 -19.24 -9.05
C ALA A 176 -10.93 -20.48 -8.23
N PHE A 177 -9.98 -21.38 -8.00
CA PHE A 177 -10.26 -22.65 -7.32
C PHE A 177 -10.80 -22.44 -5.89
N PRO A 178 -10.14 -21.71 -4.97
CA PRO A 178 -10.65 -21.52 -3.61
C PRO A 178 -12.00 -20.78 -3.57
N THR A 179 -12.18 -19.77 -4.42
CA THR A 179 -13.43 -19.00 -4.45
C THR A 179 -14.61 -19.84 -4.92
N TYR A 180 -14.45 -20.63 -5.99
CA TYR A 180 -15.51 -21.52 -6.45
C TYR A 180 -15.74 -22.67 -5.49
N LEU A 181 -14.69 -23.20 -4.86
CA LEU A 181 -14.82 -24.22 -3.82
C LEU A 181 -15.67 -23.70 -2.66
N TYR A 182 -15.42 -22.47 -2.20
CA TYR A 182 -16.22 -21.82 -1.16
C TYR A 182 -17.67 -21.65 -1.58
N ILE A 183 -17.92 -21.10 -2.77
CA ILE A 183 -19.29 -20.92 -3.30
C ILE A 183 -20.03 -22.25 -3.33
N VAL A 184 -19.40 -23.29 -3.85
CA VAL A 184 -20.05 -24.63 -3.98
C VAL A 184 -20.29 -25.26 -2.62
N THR A 185 -19.33 -25.19 -1.68
CA THR A 185 -19.48 -25.79 -0.35
C THR A 185 -20.52 -25.09 0.49
N VAL A 186 -20.55 -23.72 0.48
CA VAL A 186 -21.56 -22.96 1.22
C VAL A 186 -22.94 -23.08 0.56
N ALA A 187 -23.03 -23.03 -0.77
CA ALA A 187 -24.28 -23.29 -1.47
C ALA A 187 -24.80 -24.72 -1.20
N GLY A 188 -23.92 -25.71 -1.22
CA GLY A 188 -24.23 -27.09 -0.85
C GLY A 188 -24.75 -27.18 0.59
N MET A 189 -24.09 -26.50 1.54
CA MET A 189 -24.55 -26.41 2.94
C MET A 189 -25.94 -25.80 3.03
N VAL A 190 -26.18 -24.69 2.36
CA VAL A 190 -27.49 -24.02 2.35
C VAL A 190 -28.58 -24.91 1.74
N LEU A 191 -28.35 -25.46 0.55
CA LEU A 191 -29.33 -26.27 -0.14
C LEU A 191 -29.63 -27.58 0.60
N TYR A 192 -28.59 -28.25 1.08
CA TYR A 192 -28.77 -29.52 1.81
C TYR A 192 -29.40 -29.30 3.19
N GLY A 193 -29.00 -28.24 3.92
CA GLY A 193 -29.63 -27.88 5.18
C GLY A 193 -31.11 -27.49 5.04
N LEU A 194 -31.44 -26.71 4.01
CA LEU A 194 -32.85 -26.39 3.69
C LEU A 194 -33.64 -27.65 3.30
N TYR A 195 -33.03 -28.57 2.54
CA TYR A 195 -33.66 -29.87 2.20
C TYR A 195 -33.97 -30.66 3.47
N GLN A 196 -33.03 -30.75 4.41
CA GLN A 196 -33.23 -31.46 5.68
C GLN A 196 -34.35 -30.78 6.52
N ILE A 197 -34.40 -29.46 6.59
CA ILE A 197 -35.42 -28.72 7.36
C ILE A 197 -36.83 -28.94 6.80
N TYR A 198 -37.02 -28.93 5.46
CA TYR A 198 -38.35 -28.93 4.85
C TYR A 198 -38.81 -30.28 4.35
N PHE A 199 -37.89 -31.23 4.08
CA PHE A 199 -38.19 -32.49 3.44
C PHE A 199 -37.56 -33.70 4.11
N GLY A 200 -36.63 -33.50 5.08
CA GLY A 200 -35.89 -34.54 5.80
C GLY A 200 -36.26 -34.64 7.28
N ASP A 201 -35.44 -35.40 8.00
CA ASP A 201 -35.52 -35.53 9.46
C ASP A 201 -34.84 -34.32 10.12
N ASP A 202 -35.50 -33.27 10.40
CA ASP A 202 -35.08 -31.99 10.96
C ASP A 202 -33.58 -31.87 11.38
N VAL A 203 -32.85 -30.85 10.94
CA VAL A 203 -31.39 -30.67 11.13
C VAL A 203 -30.94 -30.65 12.61
N GLY A 204 -31.88 -30.69 13.56
CA GLY A 204 -31.58 -30.52 14.97
C GLY A 204 -31.21 -29.07 15.33
N ARG A 205 -31.51 -28.70 16.55
CA ARG A 205 -31.12 -27.40 17.10
C ARG A 205 -29.90 -27.57 17.97
N ILE A 206 -28.97 -26.61 17.94
CA ILE A 206 -27.83 -26.61 18.86
C ILE A 206 -28.38 -26.39 20.28
N PRO A 207 -28.09 -27.31 21.24
CA PRO A 207 -28.55 -27.16 22.61
C PRO A 207 -28.02 -25.88 23.23
N PHE A 208 -28.87 -25.17 23.91
CA PHE A 208 -28.51 -23.95 24.61
C PHE A 208 -27.89 -24.31 25.98
N ASP A 209 -26.61 -23.99 26.19
CA ASP A 209 -25.91 -24.30 27.43
C ASP A 209 -26.25 -23.29 28.55
N ALA A 210 -26.27 -23.74 29.81
CA ALA A 210 -26.62 -22.92 30.96
C ALA A 210 -25.70 -21.72 31.21
N GLU A 211 -24.43 -21.85 30.84
CA GLU A 211 -23.42 -20.79 30.91
C GLU A 211 -23.72 -19.63 29.92
N GLN A 212 -24.29 -19.96 28.76
CA GLN A 212 -24.75 -18.99 27.76
C GLN A 212 -26.05 -18.29 28.20
N ALA A 213 -26.85 -18.92 29.05
CA ALA A 213 -28.02 -18.32 29.65
C ALA A 213 -27.68 -17.20 30.68
N GLU A 214 -26.48 -17.26 31.25
CA GLU A 214 -25.99 -16.27 32.22
C GLU A 214 -25.59 -14.95 31.53
N ILE A 215 -24.94 -15.04 30.36
CA ILE A 215 -24.63 -13.88 29.51
C ILE A 215 -25.92 -13.17 29.06
N GLN A 216 -27.00 -13.88 28.85
CA GLN A 216 -28.29 -13.29 28.48
C GLN A 216 -29.03 -12.64 29.65
N ARG A 217 -28.85 -13.11 30.89
CA ARG A 217 -29.48 -12.51 32.06
C ARG A 217 -28.93 -11.14 32.43
N GLU A 218 -27.65 -10.89 32.16
CA GLU A 218 -27.01 -9.60 32.36
C GLU A 218 -27.44 -8.55 31.31
N ALA A 219 -27.87 -8.98 30.11
CA ALA A 219 -28.23 -8.08 29.00
C ALA A 219 -29.65 -7.50 29.07
N GLY A 220 -30.53 -7.93 29.98
CA GLY A 220 -31.83 -7.42 30.45
C GLY A 220 -32.61 -6.37 29.65
N GLY A 221 -32.55 -6.36 28.32
CA GLY A 221 -33.10 -5.33 27.44
C GLY A 221 -34.22 -5.83 26.52
N SER A 222 -35.27 -5.02 26.38
CA SER A 222 -36.24 -5.18 25.29
C SER A 222 -35.59 -4.86 23.94
N LEU A 223 -35.95 -5.56 22.86
CA LEU A 223 -35.53 -5.27 21.47
C LEU A 223 -36.01 -3.87 21.07
N GLY A 224 -35.28 -2.85 21.46
CA GLY A 224 -35.51 -1.48 21.02
C GLY A 224 -35.04 -1.25 19.57
N LEU A 225 -35.60 -0.19 18.96
CA LEU A 225 -35.18 0.24 17.60
C LEU A 225 -33.65 0.40 17.46
N PHE A 226 -32.99 0.88 18.53
CA PHE A 226 -31.53 1.05 18.56
C PHE A 226 -30.80 -0.28 18.34
N LEU A 227 -31.23 -1.36 18.96
CA LEU A 227 -30.61 -2.68 18.83
C LEU A 227 -30.82 -3.26 17.42
N LEU A 228 -32.00 -3.09 16.84
CA LEU A 228 -32.29 -3.48 15.47
C LEU A 228 -31.40 -2.73 14.46
N LEU A 229 -31.26 -1.41 14.63
CA LEU A 229 -30.38 -0.61 13.81
C LEU A 229 -28.90 -1.01 13.98
N ARG A 230 -28.48 -1.35 15.19
CA ARG A 230 -27.14 -1.84 15.47
C ARG A 230 -26.89 -3.21 14.82
N GLY A 231 -27.85 -4.14 14.91
CA GLY A 231 -27.79 -5.43 14.20
C GLY A 231 -27.76 -5.26 12.67
N PHE A 232 -28.59 -4.38 12.14
CA PHE A 232 -28.56 -4.03 10.72
C PHE A 232 -27.20 -3.45 10.29
N SER A 233 -26.64 -2.53 11.07
CA SER A 233 -25.32 -1.95 10.78
C SER A 233 -24.19 -2.99 10.83
N SER A 234 -24.32 -4.04 11.64
CA SER A 234 -23.40 -5.18 11.63
C SER A 234 -23.55 -6.02 10.36
N GLY A 235 -24.78 -6.31 9.94
CA GLY A 235 -25.05 -7.06 8.71
C GLY A 235 -24.67 -6.29 7.43
N ALA A 236 -24.73 -4.96 7.47
CA ALA A 236 -24.36 -4.11 6.33
C ALA A 236 -22.88 -4.25 5.92
N VAL A 237 -22.04 -4.82 6.77
CA VAL A 237 -20.66 -5.21 6.44
C VAL A 237 -20.60 -6.26 5.32
N ALA A 238 -21.68 -6.99 5.05
CA ALA A 238 -21.79 -7.87 3.88
C ALA A 238 -21.64 -7.15 2.52
N LEU A 239 -21.74 -5.80 2.48
CA LEU A 239 -21.61 -5.02 1.26
C LEU A 239 -20.18 -4.61 0.94
N THR A 240 -19.23 -4.89 1.79
CA THR A 240 -17.81 -4.56 1.57
C THR A 240 -17.26 -5.30 0.36
N GLY A 241 -16.25 -4.74 -0.29
CA GLY A 241 -15.64 -5.32 -1.49
C GLY A 241 -16.44 -5.16 -2.81
N VAL A 242 -17.65 -4.60 -2.77
CA VAL A 242 -18.46 -4.38 -4.00
C VAL A 242 -17.77 -3.42 -4.96
N GLU A 243 -17.03 -2.43 -4.47
CA GLU A 243 -16.35 -1.44 -5.32
C GLU A 243 -15.14 -2.00 -6.09
N ALA A 244 -14.54 -3.11 -5.63
CA ALA A 244 -13.36 -3.70 -6.26
C ALA A 244 -13.56 -4.01 -7.76
N ILE A 245 -14.79 -4.40 -8.17
CA ILE A 245 -15.11 -4.63 -9.58
C ILE A 245 -15.14 -3.32 -10.37
N ALA A 246 -15.62 -2.21 -9.78
CA ALA A 246 -15.65 -0.90 -10.43
C ALA A 246 -14.24 -0.34 -10.61
N ASP A 247 -13.35 -0.58 -9.67
CA ASP A 247 -11.93 -0.21 -9.74
C ASP A 247 -11.17 -1.08 -10.74
N GLY A 248 -11.53 -2.35 -10.83
CA GLY A 248 -10.93 -3.36 -11.69
C GLY A 248 -11.38 -3.36 -13.15
N VAL A 249 -12.26 -2.46 -13.61
CA VAL A 249 -12.79 -2.44 -15.00
C VAL A 249 -11.69 -2.57 -16.08
N PRO A 250 -10.53 -1.88 -16.00
CA PRO A 250 -9.48 -1.99 -17.02
C PRO A 250 -8.88 -3.39 -17.17
N ALA A 251 -8.98 -4.23 -16.15
CA ALA A 251 -8.45 -5.60 -16.17
C ALA A 251 -9.33 -6.59 -16.94
N PHE A 252 -10.57 -6.23 -17.26
CA PHE A 252 -11.48 -7.10 -18.01
C PHE A 252 -11.15 -7.12 -19.51
N ARG A 253 -11.45 -8.24 -20.19
CA ARG A 253 -11.45 -8.32 -21.66
C ARG A 253 -12.52 -7.38 -22.25
N LYS A 254 -12.26 -6.89 -23.46
CA LYS A 254 -13.23 -6.06 -24.20
C LYS A 254 -14.52 -6.86 -24.54
N PRO A 255 -15.71 -6.27 -24.44
CA PRO A 255 -16.02 -4.91 -23.94
C PRO A 255 -15.97 -4.87 -22.41
N GLN A 256 -15.02 -4.05 -21.84
CA GLN A 256 -14.65 -4.05 -20.44
C GLN A 256 -15.81 -3.76 -19.50
N SER A 257 -16.48 -2.61 -19.66
CA SER A 257 -17.58 -2.18 -18.78
C SER A 257 -18.75 -3.17 -18.77
N ARG A 258 -19.12 -3.73 -19.93
CA ARG A 258 -20.17 -4.75 -20.00
C ARG A 258 -19.80 -6.02 -19.26
N ASN A 259 -18.55 -6.49 -19.40
CA ASN A 259 -18.08 -7.68 -18.73
C ASN A 259 -17.97 -7.47 -17.21
N ALA A 260 -17.49 -6.31 -16.77
CA ALA A 260 -17.45 -5.94 -15.35
C ALA A 260 -18.84 -5.83 -14.73
N ALA A 261 -19.79 -5.19 -15.43
CA ALA A 261 -21.18 -5.07 -14.97
C ALA A 261 -21.87 -6.44 -14.83
N ILE A 262 -21.67 -7.36 -15.79
CA ILE A 262 -22.20 -8.74 -15.69
C ILE A 262 -21.58 -9.46 -14.50
N THR A 263 -20.26 -9.34 -14.30
CA THR A 263 -19.55 -9.97 -13.16
C THR A 263 -20.06 -9.41 -11.83
N MET A 264 -20.29 -8.10 -11.73
CA MET A 264 -20.84 -7.46 -10.53
C MET A 264 -22.26 -7.96 -10.21
N MET A 265 -23.12 -8.09 -11.21
CA MET A 265 -24.47 -8.62 -11.01
C MET A 265 -24.46 -10.10 -10.59
N ALA A 266 -23.56 -10.91 -11.18
CA ALA A 266 -23.38 -12.31 -10.77
C ALA A 266 -22.86 -12.42 -9.32
N MET A 267 -21.85 -11.61 -8.95
CA MET A 267 -21.34 -11.52 -7.60
C MET A 267 -22.46 -11.18 -6.61
N ALA A 268 -23.25 -10.13 -6.90
CA ALA A 268 -24.34 -9.71 -6.02
C ALA A 268 -25.42 -10.79 -5.84
N GLY A 269 -25.74 -11.50 -6.92
CA GLY A 269 -26.68 -12.62 -6.86
C GLY A 269 -26.17 -13.77 -6.00
N ILE A 270 -24.90 -14.16 -6.17
CA ILE A 270 -24.25 -15.20 -5.36
C ILE A 270 -24.17 -14.76 -3.90
N LEU A 271 -23.62 -13.56 -3.64
CA LEU A 271 -23.44 -13.00 -2.29
C LEU A 271 -24.79 -12.92 -1.55
N GLY A 272 -25.79 -12.32 -2.18
CA GLY A 272 -27.13 -12.16 -1.59
C GLY A 272 -27.79 -13.52 -1.28
N SER A 273 -27.68 -14.47 -2.21
CA SER A 273 -28.26 -15.83 -2.02
C SER A 273 -27.55 -16.60 -0.90
N LEU A 274 -26.22 -16.58 -0.84
CA LEU A 274 -25.46 -17.25 0.21
C LEU A 274 -25.70 -16.61 1.57
N PHE A 275 -25.62 -15.28 1.66
CA PHE A 275 -25.85 -14.56 2.91
C PHE A 275 -27.26 -14.80 3.46
N PHE A 276 -28.28 -14.70 2.61
CA PHE A 276 -29.67 -14.97 2.99
C PHE A 276 -29.86 -16.42 3.40
N GLY A 277 -29.32 -17.37 2.61
CA GLY A 277 -29.41 -18.81 2.89
C GLY A 277 -28.76 -19.18 4.24
N VAL A 278 -27.55 -18.65 4.52
CA VAL A 278 -26.87 -18.87 5.82
C VAL A 278 -27.69 -18.26 6.96
N SER A 279 -28.30 -17.09 6.75
CA SER A 279 -29.14 -16.45 7.77
C SER A 279 -30.44 -17.24 8.06
N VAL A 280 -31.04 -17.86 7.04
CA VAL A 280 -32.19 -18.75 7.21
C VAL A 280 -31.79 -20.01 7.95
N LEU A 281 -30.67 -20.64 7.60
CA LEU A 281 -30.17 -21.79 8.35
C LEU A 281 -29.85 -21.44 9.81
N ALA A 282 -29.19 -20.31 10.06
CA ALA A 282 -28.90 -19.85 11.41
C ALA A 282 -30.19 -19.61 12.24
N HIS A 283 -31.25 -19.13 11.58
CA HIS A 283 -32.56 -18.97 12.25
C HIS A 283 -33.17 -20.32 12.69
N HIS A 284 -32.93 -21.43 11.99
CA HIS A 284 -33.47 -22.76 12.31
C HIS A 284 -32.57 -23.55 13.27
N ILE A 285 -31.25 -23.50 13.05
CA ILE A 285 -30.25 -24.28 13.79
C ILE A 285 -29.93 -23.67 15.15
N HIS A 286 -30.15 -22.38 15.32
CA HIS A 286 -29.85 -21.63 16.54
C HIS A 286 -28.36 -21.66 16.93
N PRO A 287 -27.40 -21.32 16.03
CA PRO A 287 -25.99 -21.26 16.38
C PRO A 287 -25.76 -20.17 17.43
N VAL A 288 -24.81 -20.44 18.32
CA VAL A 288 -24.45 -19.51 19.39
C VAL A 288 -23.20 -18.74 18.98
N PRO A 289 -23.26 -17.38 18.84
CA PRO A 289 -22.10 -16.61 18.52
C PRO A 289 -21.03 -16.74 19.61
N SER A 290 -19.84 -17.21 19.23
CA SER A 290 -18.72 -17.46 20.13
C SER A 290 -17.41 -17.05 19.46
N HIS A 291 -16.43 -16.66 20.28
CA HIS A 291 -15.09 -16.42 19.75
C HIS A 291 -14.34 -17.71 19.43
N ASP A 292 -14.74 -18.85 19.98
CA ASP A 292 -14.03 -20.14 19.84
C ASP A 292 -14.43 -20.92 18.60
N GLU A 293 -15.69 -20.80 18.15
CA GLU A 293 -16.19 -21.47 16.95
C GLU A 293 -17.10 -20.54 16.16
N THR A 294 -16.79 -20.32 14.89
CA THR A 294 -17.58 -19.43 14.01
C THR A 294 -18.98 -20.00 13.73
N VAL A 295 -19.94 -19.11 13.49
CA VAL A 295 -21.33 -19.48 13.16
C VAL A 295 -21.39 -20.38 11.92
N ILE A 296 -20.58 -20.09 10.88
CA ILE A 296 -20.55 -20.94 9.68
C ILE A 296 -19.98 -22.34 9.97
N SER A 297 -19.06 -22.44 10.92
CA SER A 297 -18.55 -23.72 11.41
C SER A 297 -19.64 -24.54 12.10
N GLN A 298 -20.34 -23.94 13.04
CA GLN A 298 -21.44 -24.57 13.78
C GLN A 298 -22.54 -25.07 12.84
N ILE A 299 -22.96 -24.25 11.88
CA ILE A 299 -23.95 -24.62 10.87
C ILE A 299 -23.43 -25.77 10.02
N GLY A 300 -22.18 -25.67 9.51
CA GLY A 300 -21.56 -26.69 8.67
C GLY A 300 -21.43 -28.05 9.39
N ARG A 301 -21.05 -28.03 10.66
CA ARG A 301 -20.97 -29.22 11.51
C ARG A 301 -22.34 -29.87 11.76
N THR A 302 -23.36 -29.03 11.99
CA THR A 302 -24.72 -29.52 12.20
C THR A 302 -25.31 -30.12 10.92
N VAL A 303 -25.06 -29.54 9.75
CA VAL A 303 -25.60 -29.99 8.47
C VAL A 303 -24.84 -31.18 7.89
N PHE A 304 -23.50 -31.22 7.98
CA PHE A 304 -22.67 -32.25 7.36
C PHE A 304 -22.08 -33.27 8.35
N GLY A 305 -22.23 -33.05 9.67
CA GLY A 305 -21.46 -33.75 10.70
C GLY A 305 -19.98 -33.37 10.68
N GLU A 306 -19.17 -34.03 11.52
CA GLU A 306 -17.72 -33.81 11.62
C GLU A 306 -16.92 -34.56 10.53
N GLY A 307 -17.51 -34.73 9.36
CA GLY A 307 -16.94 -35.49 8.24
C GLY A 307 -16.02 -34.65 7.32
N PRO A 308 -15.50 -35.28 6.24
CA PRO A 308 -14.60 -34.63 5.29
C PRO A 308 -15.20 -33.36 4.62
N ILE A 309 -16.52 -33.35 4.40
CA ILE A 309 -17.20 -32.20 3.77
C ILE A 309 -17.12 -30.95 4.67
N TYR A 310 -17.26 -31.14 6.00
CA TYR A 310 -17.08 -30.07 6.97
C TYR A 310 -15.64 -29.52 6.94
N VAL A 311 -14.64 -30.40 6.88
CA VAL A 311 -13.22 -29.97 6.78
C VAL A 311 -12.98 -29.19 5.48
N ILE A 312 -13.54 -29.64 4.35
CA ILE A 312 -13.46 -28.94 3.06
C ILE A 312 -14.11 -27.56 3.16
N LEU A 313 -15.27 -27.41 3.79
CA LEU A 313 -15.95 -26.14 4.03
C LEU A 313 -15.04 -25.18 4.82
N GLN A 314 -14.43 -25.64 5.90
CA GLN A 314 -13.53 -24.83 6.72
C GLN A 314 -12.27 -24.40 5.95
N LEU A 315 -11.64 -25.31 5.22
CA LEU A 315 -10.48 -24.98 4.39
C LEU A 315 -10.84 -24.00 3.27
N ALA A 316 -12.02 -24.14 2.65
CA ALA A 316 -12.51 -23.21 1.66
C ALA A 316 -12.77 -21.82 2.26
N THR A 317 -13.30 -21.77 3.49
CA THR A 317 -13.53 -20.53 4.25
C THR A 317 -12.21 -19.82 4.57
N VAL A 318 -11.21 -20.54 5.08
CA VAL A 318 -9.87 -19.97 5.31
C VAL A 318 -9.26 -19.43 4.02
N ALA A 319 -9.38 -20.22 2.94
CA ALA A 319 -8.79 -19.86 1.66
C ALA A 319 -9.44 -18.61 1.04
N ILE A 320 -10.77 -18.49 1.05
CA ILE A 320 -11.44 -17.29 0.51
C ILE A 320 -11.16 -16.04 1.37
N LEU A 321 -11.10 -16.16 2.70
CA LEU A 321 -10.75 -15.06 3.60
C LEU A 321 -9.30 -14.59 3.39
N THR A 322 -8.38 -15.54 3.18
CA THR A 322 -6.99 -15.22 2.79
C THR A 322 -6.92 -14.51 1.44
N LEU A 323 -7.74 -14.92 0.46
CA LEU A 323 -7.84 -14.26 -0.83
C LEU A 323 -8.49 -12.88 -0.73
N ALA A 324 -9.46 -12.69 0.15
CA ALA A 324 -10.06 -11.40 0.42
C ALA A 324 -9.01 -10.40 0.93
N ALA A 325 -8.17 -10.80 1.87
CA ALA A 325 -7.04 -9.99 2.30
C ALA A 325 -6.11 -9.64 1.11
N ASN A 326 -5.87 -10.59 0.19
CA ASN A 326 -4.98 -10.38 -0.96
C ASN A 326 -5.53 -9.33 -1.96
N THR A 327 -6.85 -9.14 -2.07
CA THR A 327 -7.40 -8.08 -2.93
C THR A 327 -6.94 -6.69 -2.50
N ALA A 328 -6.89 -6.43 -1.19
CA ALA A 328 -6.37 -5.18 -0.64
C ALA A 328 -4.88 -4.96 -0.95
N TYR A 329 -4.08 -6.04 -1.07
CA TYR A 329 -2.67 -5.95 -1.49
C TYR A 329 -2.49 -5.53 -2.97
N ALA A 330 -3.51 -5.71 -3.79
CA ALA A 330 -3.52 -5.20 -5.17
C ALA A 330 -4.01 -3.75 -5.22
N ASP A 331 -5.09 -3.43 -4.48
CA ASP A 331 -5.82 -2.16 -4.64
C ASP A 331 -5.24 -1.03 -3.78
N PHE A 332 -4.82 -1.28 -2.53
CA PHE A 332 -4.19 -0.25 -1.69
C PHE A 332 -2.94 0.39 -2.33
N PRO A 333 -1.96 -0.38 -2.85
CA PRO A 333 -0.79 0.20 -3.50
C PRO A 333 -1.15 0.94 -4.80
N ARG A 334 -2.17 0.47 -5.53
CA ARG A 334 -2.65 1.11 -6.75
C ARG A 334 -3.27 2.48 -6.44
N LEU A 335 -4.19 2.55 -5.47
CA LEU A 335 -4.81 3.80 -5.04
C LEU A 335 -3.77 4.75 -4.46
N SER A 336 -2.87 4.26 -3.60
CA SER A 336 -1.76 5.05 -3.04
C SER A 336 -0.90 5.65 -4.15
N SER A 337 -0.66 4.92 -5.25
CA SER A 337 0.10 5.43 -6.39
C SER A 337 -0.61 6.56 -7.13
N ILE A 338 -1.94 6.49 -7.27
CA ILE A 338 -2.76 7.56 -7.88
C ILE A 338 -2.69 8.82 -7.01
N ILE A 339 -2.91 8.69 -5.71
CA ILE A 339 -2.87 9.81 -4.75
C ILE A 339 -1.45 10.42 -4.68
N ALA A 340 -0.40 9.59 -4.80
CA ALA A 340 0.99 10.06 -4.84
C ALA A 340 1.31 10.84 -6.13
N ARG A 341 0.79 10.43 -7.29
CA ARG A 341 0.91 11.18 -8.55
C ARG A 341 0.20 12.51 -8.49
N ASP A 342 -0.92 12.59 -7.79
CA ASP A 342 -1.64 13.84 -7.52
C ASP A 342 -0.90 14.75 -6.50
N GLY A 343 0.19 14.24 -5.91
CA GLY A 343 1.08 14.95 -4.98
C GLY A 343 0.59 15.02 -3.54
N PHE A 344 -0.37 14.19 -3.15
CA PHE A 344 -0.90 14.11 -1.77
C PHE A 344 -0.23 13.03 -0.92
N LEU A 345 0.52 12.12 -1.53
CA LEU A 345 1.36 11.13 -0.85
C LEU A 345 2.82 11.22 -1.32
N PRO A 346 3.78 10.66 -0.57
CA PRO A 346 5.17 10.63 -0.98
C PRO A 346 5.36 9.99 -2.36
N ARG A 347 6.17 10.62 -3.21
CA ARG A 347 6.37 10.21 -4.62
C ARG A 347 6.86 8.78 -4.78
N TYR A 348 7.60 8.24 -3.80
CA TYR A 348 8.11 6.87 -3.85
C TYR A 348 6.98 5.81 -3.82
N LEU A 349 5.76 6.14 -3.36
CA LEU A 349 4.59 5.28 -3.45
C LEU A 349 4.03 5.18 -4.88
N GLY A 350 4.34 6.15 -5.73
CA GLY A 350 4.00 6.13 -7.15
C GLY A 350 4.90 5.24 -8.01
N ASN A 351 6.05 4.81 -7.48
CA ASN A 351 7.05 4.07 -8.22
C ASN A 351 6.87 2.56 -8.04
N ARG A 352 6.98 1.83 -9.16
CA ARG A 352 7.02 0.36 -9.15
C ARG A 352 8.43 -0.12 -8.86
N GLY A 353 8.55 -1.15 -8.04
CA GLY A 353 9.82 -1.83 -7.76
C GLY A 353 10.25 -2.80 -8.88
N ASP A 354 11.32 -3.56 -8.63
CA ASP A 354 11.97 -4.47 -9.57
C ASP A 354 11.04 -5.53 -10.19
N ARG A 355 9.97 -5.88 -9.50
CA ARG A 355 8.96 -6.87 -9.94
C ARG A 355 7.70 -6.23 -10.53
N LEU A 356 7.78 -4.94 -10.87
CA LEU A 356 6.67 -4.13 -11.39
C LEU A 356 5.48 -3.98 -10.42
N VAL A 357 5.68 -4.28 -9.14
CA VAL A 357 4.72 -4.06 -8.06
C VAL A 357 5.06 -2.82 -7.24
N PHE A 358 4.08 -2.22 -6.61
CA PHE A 358 4.27 -1.06 -5.72
C PHE A 358 4.74 -1.52 -4.33
N SER A 359 5.98 -1.98 -4.22
CA SER A 359 6.53 -2.65 -3.03
C SER A 359 6.37 -1.85 -1.75
N ASN A 360 6.54 -0.51 -1.80
CA ASN A 360 6.39 0.35 -0.63
C ASN A 360 4.95 0.37 -0.10
N GLY A 361 3.96 0.41 -1.01
CA GLY A 361 2.54 0.32 -0.64
C GLY A 361 2.20 -1.03 0.01
N ILE A 362 2.72 -2.13 -0.54
CA ILE A 362 2.56 -3.49 0.01
C ILE A 362 3.09 -3.57 1.45
N ILE A 363 4.29 -3.03 1.70
CA ILE A 363 4.92 -3.06 3.03
C ILE A 363 4.13 -2.21 4.02
N ILE A 364 3.71 -1.00 3.64
CA ILE A 364 2.92 -0.12 4.50
C ILE A 364 1.60 -0.79 4.89
N LEU A 365 0.90 -1.40 3.93
CA LEU A 365 -0.34 -2.14 4.18
C LEU A 365 -0.11 -3.28 5.17
N ALA A 366 0.94 -4.08 4.96
CA ALA A 366 1.28 -5.22 5.82
C ALA A 366 1.57 -4.77 7.26
N VAL A 367 2.38 -3.73 7.42
CA VAL A 367 2.72 -3.18 8.75
C VAL A 367 1.47 -2.63 9.44
N ALA A 368 0.65 -1.82 8.74
CA ALA A 368 -0.56 -1.25 9.31
C ALA A 368 -1.57 -2.33 9.73
N ALA A 369 -1.82 -3.34 8.88
CA ALA A 369 -2.71 -4.46 9.21
C ALA A 369 -2.16 -5.31 10.36
N SER A 370 -0.85 -5.55 10.43
CA SER A 370 -0.21 -6.27 11.53
C SER A 370 -0.39 -5.54 12.86
N LEU A 371 -0.21 -4.21 12.88
CA LEU A 371 -0.43 -3.39 14.07
C LEU A 371 -1.88 -3.46 14.54
N LEU A 372 -2.86 -3.49 13.62
CA LEU A 372 -4.27 -3.66 13.98
C LEU A 372 -4.54 -5.05 14.58
N ILE A 373 -4.00 -6.12 14.00
CA ILE A 373 -4.16 -7.47 14.56
C ILE A 373 -3.58 -7.56 15.97
N ILE A 374 -2.41 -6.96 16.21
CA ILE A 374 -1.79 -6.91 17.53
C ILE A 374 -2.65 -6.09 18.50
N ALA A 375 -3.10 -4.90 18.10
CA ALA A 375 -3.86 -3.99 18.96
C ALA A 375 -5.22 -4.56 19.37
N PHE A 376 -5.88 -5.32 18.48
CA PHE A 376 -7.22 -5.89 18.69
C PHE A 376 -7.21 -7.39 18.98
N GLY A 377 -6.04 -8.00 19.26
CA GLY A 377 -5.92 -9.42 19.64
C GLY A 377 -6.34 -10.41 18.55
N GLY A 378 -6.44 -9.99 17.28
CA GLY A 378 -6.92 -10.83 16.18
C GLY A 378 -8.43 -11.18 16.28
N ILE A 379 -9.22 -10.36 16.96
CA ILE A 379 -10.66 -10.56 17.14
C ILE A 379 -11.43 -9.79 16.07
N THR A 380 -12.15 -10.52 15.21
CA THR A 380 -12.89 -9.96 14.06
C THR A 380 -13.96 -8.96 14.49
N THR A 381 -14.76 -9.29 15.50
CA THR A 381 -15.86 -8.44 16.00
C THR A 381 -15.40 -7.10 16.55
N ALA A 382 -14.17 -7.01 17.03
CA ALA A 382 -13.57 -5.76 17.51
C ALA A 382 -13.12 -4.83 16.36
N LEU A 383 -12.78 -5.39 15.20
CA LEU A 383 -12.32 -4.65 14.02
C LEU A 383 -13.47 -4.13 13.13
N ILE A 384 -14.58 -4.85 13.08
CA ILE A 384 -15.72 -4.55 12.19
C ILE A 384 -16.36 -3.17 12.41
N PRO A 385 -16.51 -2.63 13.63
CA PRO A 385 -17.04 -1.28 13.83
C PRO A 385 -16.19 -0.19 13.15
N LEU A 386 -14.86 -0.38 13.07
CA LEU A 386 -13.94 0.53 12.43
C LEU A 386 -14.11 0.50 10.91
N TYR A 387 -14.34 -0.68 10.36
CA TYR A 387 -14.43 -0.96 8.93
C TYR A 387 -15.62 -0.28 8.27
N ALA A 388 -16.81 -0.42 8.83
CA ALA A 388 -18.07 0.03 8.24
C ALA A 388 -18.13 1.55 7.97
N VAL A 389 -17.55 2.40 8.84
CA VAL A 389 -17.54 3.85 8.64
C VAL A 389 -16.76 4.26 7.38
N GLY A 390 -15.59 3.65 7.15
CA GLY A 390 -14.75 3.91 5.97
C GLY A 390 -15.47 3.58 4.68
N VAL A 391 -16.02 2.37 4.60
CA VAL A 391 -16.75 1.85 3.43
C VAL A 391 -17.94 2.74 3.07
N PHE A 392 -18.84 3.00 4.03
CA PHE A 392 -20.04 3.78 3.73
C PHE A 392 -19.76 5.26 3.47
N THR A 393 -18.67 5.83 4.00
CA THR A 393 -18.19 7.16 3.61
C THR A 393 -17.76 7.16 2.15
N SER A 394 -16.96 6.18 1.73
CA SER A 394 -16.52 5.99 0.35
C SER A 394 -17.70 5.81 -0.61
N PHE A 395 -18.63 4.91 -0.29
CA PHE A 395 -19.83 4.66 -1.10
C PHE A 395 -20.68 5.91 -1.25
N THR A 396 -20.96 6.62 -0.18
CA THR A 396 -21.76 7.85 -0.20
C THR A 396 -21.15 8.91 -1.10
N LEU A 397 -19.83 9.12 -1.00
CA LEU A 397 -19.11 10.10 -1.83
C LEU A 397 -19.08 9.68 -3.31
N SER A 398 -18.85 8.41 -3.60
CA SER A 398 -18.89 7.87 -4.96
C SER A 398 -20.25 8.07 -5.59
N GLN A 399 -21.32 7.66 -4.90
CA GLN A 399 -22.68 7.78 -5.41
C GLN A 399 -23.13 9.24 -5.55
N THR A 400 -22.75 10.12 -4.60
CA THR A 400 -23.00 11.57 -4.72
C THR A 400 -22.26 12.16 -5.92
N GLY A 401 -21.03 11.74 -6.17
CA GLY A 401 -20.26 12.09 -7.35
C GLY A 401 -20.98 11.68 -8.64
N MET A 402 -21.57 10.46 -8.67
CA MET A 402 -22.34 9.99 -9.81
C MET A 402 -23.63 10.79 -10.04
N VAL A 403 -24.29 11.25 -8.99
CA VAL A 403 -25.46 12.17 -9.13
C VAL A 403 -25.04 13.45 -9.85
N VAL A 404 -23.90 14.04 -9.47
CA VAL A 404 -23.36 15.25 -10.13
C VAL A 404 -22.94 14.92 -11.56
N HIS A 405 -22.28 13.79 -11.79
CA HIS A 405 -21.89 13.32 -13.12
C HIS A 405 -23.10 13.26 -14.08
N HIS A 406 -24.16 12.54 -13.70
CA HIS A 406 -25.37 12.41 -14.54
C HIS A 406 -26.05 13.77 -14.81
N ARG A 407 -26.05 14.69 -13.84
CA ARG A 407 -26.60 16.05 -14.06
C ARG A 407 -25.77 16.88 -15.05
N ARG A 408 -24.44 16.67 -15.07
CA ARG A 408 -23.52 17.41 -15.93
C ARG A 408 -23.44 16.85 -17.33
N VAL A 409 -23.30 15.54 -17.50
CA VAL A 409 -23.05 14.89 -18.80
C VAL A 409 -24.37 14.67 -19.60
N ARG A 410 -25.44 14.30 -18.95
CA ARG A 410 -26.79 14.13 -19.52
C ARG A 410 -26.87 13.17 -20.72
N GLU A 411 -26.15 12.05 -20.64
CA GLU A 411 -26.26 10.97 -21.65
C GLU A 411 -27.66 10.38 -21.74
N PRO A 412 -28.03 9.68 -22.86
CA PRO A 412 -29.32 9.02 -22.98
C PRO A 412 -29.64 8.15 -21.76
N GLY A 413 -30.80 8.39 -21.13
CA GLY A 413 -31.18 7.70 -19.88
C GLY A 413 -30.66 8.32 -18.58
N TRP A 414 -29.98 9.49 -18.59
CA TRP A 414 -29.39 10.16 -17.44
C TRP A 414 -30.35 10.35 -16.25
N LYS A 415 -31.67 10.55 -16.49
CA LYS A 415 -32.65 10.71 -15.40
C LYS A 415 -32.78 9.45 -14.55
N LEU A 416 -32.80 8.27 -15.19
CA LEU A 416 -32.83 6.99 -14.51
C LEU A 416 -31.51 6.73 -13.76
N GLY A 417 -30.38 6.98 -14.43
CA GLY A 417 -29.04 6.87 -13.79
C GLY A 417 -28.94 7.80 -12.58
N LEU A 418 -29.39 9.05 -12.69
CA LEU A 418 -29.44 9.99 -11.57
C LEU A 418 -30.33 9.50 -10.44
N ALA A 419 -31.53 8.97 -10.73
CA ALA A 419 -32.43 8.45 -9.70
C ALA A 419 -31.80 7.25 -8.95
N ILE A 420 -31.18 6.31 -9.66
CA ILE A 420 -30.50 5.14 -9.08
C ILE A 420 -29.34 5.60 -8.22
N SER A 421 -28.49 6.50 -8.73
CA SER A 421 -27.33 7.00 -7.96
C SER A 421 -27.76 7.84 -6.75
N ALA A 422 -28.84 8.63 -6.86
CA ALA A 422 -29.39 9.38 -5.74
C ALA A 422 -29.95 8.45 -4.66
N LEU A 423 -30.68 7.39 -5.06
CA LEU A 423 -31.14 6.35 -4.13
C LEU A 423 -29.96 5.67 -3.43
N GLY A 424 -28.90 5.32 -4.18
CA GLY A 424 -27.67 4.75 -3.63
C GLY A 424 -27.00 5.68 -2.65
N ALA A 425 -26.81 6.96 -3.00
CA ALA A 425 -26.20 7.96 -2.12
C ALA A 425 -27.00 8.15 -0.82
N THR A 426 -28.33 8.24 -0.94
CA THR A 426 -29.21 8.40 0.23
C THR A 426 -29.17 7.17 1.12
N ALA A 427 -29.28 5.97 0.55
CA ALA A 427 -29.23 4.72 1.31
C ALA A 427 -27.89 4.54 2.04
N THR A 428 -26.77 4.73 1.34
CA THR A 428 -25.43 4.60 1.95
C THR A 428 -25.17 5.68 3.00
N PHE A 429 -25.67 6.90 2.81
CA PHE A 429 -25.58 7.96 3.80
C PHE A 429 -26.39 7.64 5.08
N ILE A 430 -27.62 7.12 4.94
CA ILE A 430 -28.41 6.68 6.08
C ILE A 430 -27.69 5.58 6.84
N VAL A 431 -27.12 4.59 6.14
CA VAL A 431 -26.35 3.52 6.79
C VAL A 431 -25.11 4.09 7.49
N LEU A 432 -24.39 5.02 6.86
CA LEU A 432 -23.26 5.70 7.49
C LEU A 432 -23.66 6.36 8.82
N LEU A 433 -24.80 7.05 8.85
CA LEU A 433 -25.30 7.66 10.10
C LEU A 433 -25.66 6.60 11.14
N ILE A 434 -26.35 5.53 10.73
CA ILE A 434 -26.71 4.42 11.62
C ILE A 434 -25.44 3.79 12.22
N VAL A 435 -24.43 3.48 11.41
CA VAL A 435 -23.15 2.92 11.86
C VAL A 435 -22.44 3.88 12.81
N ALA A 436 -22.32 5.15 12.43
CA ALA A 436 -21.64 6.17 13.24
C ALA A 436 -22.30 6.35 14.63
N ILE A 437 -23.63 6.29 14.70
CA ILE A 437 -24.36 6.47 15.96
C ILE A 437 -24.36 5.18 16.77
N THR A 438 -24.70 4.03 16.18
CA THR A 438 -24.94 2.79 16.92
C THR A 438 -23.66 2.07 17.34
N LYS A 439 -22.55 2.30 16.62
CA LYS A 439 -21.26 1.69 16.91
C LYS A 439 -20.21 2.69 17.44
N PHE A 440 -20.61 3.93 17.78
CA PHE A 440 -19.68 4.95 18.25
C PHE A 440 -18.83 4.47 19.42
N THR A 441 -19.48 3.95 20.46
CA THR A 441 -18.82 3.49 21.69
C THR A 441 -17.96 2.24 21.54
N VAL A 442 -18.20 1.45 20.48
CA VAL A 442 -17.47 0.19 20.22
C VAL A 442 -16.40 0.31 19.12
N GLY A 443 -16.02 1.55 18.74
CA GLY A 443 -14.88 1.78 17.87
C GLY A 443 -15.15 2.61 16.61
N ALA A 444 -16.40 2.90 16.23
CA ALA A 444 -16.69 3.71 15.03
C ALA A 444 -16.17 5.16 15.12
N TRP A 445 -15.80 5.66 16.32
CA TRP A 445 -15.14 6.95 16.50
C TRP A 445 -13.70 6.96 15.93
N VAL A 446 -13.02 5.80 15.86
CA VAL A 446 -11.61 5.72 15.41
C VAL A 446 -11.46 6.22 13.96
N PRO A 447 -12.21 5.73 12.97
CA PRO A 447 -12.15 6.28 11.61
C PRO A 447 -12.50 7.77 11.52
N LEU A 448 -13.41 8.26 12.39
CA LEU A 448 -13.76 9.68 12.44
C LEU A 448 -12.59 10.57 12.89
N VAL A 449 -11.59 10.03 13.55
CA VAL A 449 -10.33 10.71 13.91
C VAL A 449 -9.21 10.41 12.90
N VAL A 450 -9.07 9.15 12.49
CA VAL A 450 -7.99 8.70 11.59
C VAL A 450 -8.14 9.32 10.20
N VAL A 451 -9.33 9.34 9.62
CA VAL A 451 -9.57 9.90 8.28
C VAL A 451 -9.21 11.39 8.20
N PRO A 452 -9.69 12.27 9.10
CA PRO A 452 -9.24 13.67 9.12
C PRO A 452 -7.73 13.84 9.33
N THR A 453 -7.11 12.98 10.15
CA THR A 453 -5.65 13.00 10.38
C THR A 453 -4.90 12.68 9.08
N ILE A 454 -5.33 11.67 8.33
CA ILE A 454 -4.76 11.32 7.02
C ILE A 454 -4.96 12.47 6.02
N ILE A 455 -6.14 13.11 6.01
CA ILE A 455 -6.41 14.27 5.14
C ILE A 455 -5.49 15.46 5.49
N ALA A 456 -5.26 15.72 6.76
CA ALA A 456 -4.32 16.73 7.22
C ALA A 456 -2.90 16.43 6.74
N LEU A 457 -2.45 15.16 6.84
CA LEU A 457 -1.17 14.69 6.33
C LEU A 457 -1.08 14.86 4.80
N PHE A 458 -2.10 14.44 4.04
CA PHE A 458 -2.17 14.63 2.60
C PHE A 458 -2.02 16.11 2.21
N SER A 459 -2.74 16.97 2.93
CA SER A 459 -2.71 18.42 2.69
C SER A 459 -1.35 19.02 3.02
N ALA A 460 -0.68 18.54 4.07
CA ALA A 460 0.65 18.97 4.47
C ALA A 460 1.69 18.57 3.41
N ILE A 461 1.64 17.31 2.93
CA ILE A 461 2.52 16.80 1.86
C ILE A 461 2.33 17.59 0.57
N LYS A 462 1.08 17.83 0.14
CA LYS A 462 0.79 18.62 -1.06
C LYS A 462 1.34 20.03 -0.96
N ARG A 463 1.14 20.67 0.19
CA ARG A 463 1.64 22.02 0.48
C ARG A 463 3.16 22.08 0.43
N HIS A 464 3.82 21.06 1.00
CA HIS A 464 5.27 20.93 0.93
C HIS A 464 5.76 20.84 -0.52
N TYR A 465 5.22 19.90 -1.31
CA TYR A 465 5.61 19.73 -2.72
C TYR A 465 5.33 20.96 -3.58
N THR A 466 4.23 21.67 -3.33
CA THR A 466 3.92 22.92 -4.04
C THR A 466 4.95 24.01 -3.71
N ARG A 467 5.34 24.15 -2.43
CA ARG A 467 6.38 25.11 -2.02
C ARG A 467 7.73 24.79 -2.64
N VAL A 468 8.12 23.51 -2.62
CA VAL A 468 9.37 23.06 -3.24
C VAL A 468 9.36 23.30 -4.76
N ALA A 469 8.24 23.00 -5.43
CA ALA A 469 8.12 23.25 -6.87
C ALA A 469 8.23 24.75 -7.20
N GLN A 470 7.58 25.60 -6.42
CA GLN A 470 7.68 27.07 -6.58
C GLN A 470 9.10 27.59 -6.29
N ALA A 471 9.77 27.02 -5.29
CA ALA A 471 11.15 27.42 -4.95
C ALA A 471 12.19 26.96 -6.00
N LEU A 472 11.86 25.91 -6.76
CA LEU A 472 12.72 25.36 -7.83
C LEU A 472 12.33 25.86 -9.23
N GLU A 473 11.29 26.69 -9.35
CA GLU A 473 10.86 27.24 -10.63
C GLU A 473 11.90 28.23 -11.14
N ILE A 474 12.47 27.94 -12.31
CA ILE A 474 13.49 28.76 -12.94
C ILE A 474 12.81 29.83 -13.78
N LYS A 475 13.11 31.12 -13.51
CA LYS A 475 12.70 32.22 -14.38
C LYS A 475 13.70 32.39 -15.53
N PRO A 476 13.25 32.71 -16.75
CA PRO A 476 14.15 32.89 -17.90
C PRO A 476 15.29 33.88 -17.66
N GLU A 477 15.07 34.81 -16.77
CA GLU A 477 16.04 35.88 -16.37
C GLU A 477 17.16 35.32 -15.47
N GLU A 478 16.94 34.19 -14.77
CA GLU A 478 17.87 33.57 -13.82
C GLU A 478 18.82 32.56 -14.48
N VAL A 479 18.63 32.25 -15.77
CA VAL A 479 19.43 31.26 -16.52
C VAL A 479 20.87 31.70 -16.78
N ARG A 480 21.25 32.93 -16.48
CA ARG A 480 22.62 33.43 -16.64
C ARG A 480 23.49 32.87 -15.51
N PRO A 481 24.54 32.02 -15.82
CA PRO A 481 25.47 31.59 -14.82
C PRO A 481 26.16 32.80 -14.22
N GLN A 482 26.00 33.02 -12.93
CA GLN A 482 26.79 34.04 -12.23
C GLN A 482 28.19 33.47 -12.02
N PRO A 483 29.27 34.27 -12.28
CA PRO A 483 30.62 33.83 -11.93
C PRO A 483 30.69 33.77 -10.40
N PHE A 484 30.97 32.57 -9.90
CA PHE A 484 31.27 32.36 -8.48
C PHE A 484 32.78 32.39 -8.28
N ASN A 485 33.22 33.01 -7.23
CA ASN A 485 34.53 32.71 -6.68
C ASN A 485 34.46 31.27 -6.08
N HIS A 486 35.52 30.52 -6.20
CA HIS A 486 35.53 29.14 -5.77
C HIS A 486 36.67 28.90 -4.76
N THR A 487 36.28 28.59 -3.54
CA THR A 487 37.19 28.19 -2.46
C THR A 487 37.07 26.70 -2.21
N VAL A 488 38.19 26.01 -2.18
CA VAL A 488 38.22 24.57 -1.90
C VAL A 488 38.95 24.31 -0.60
N VAL A 489 38.29 23.61 0.33
CA VAL A 489 38.82 23.19 1.61
C VAL A 489 38.97 21.68 1.60
N VAL A 490 40.19 21.17 1.70
CA VAL A 490 40.46 19.73 1.79
C VAL A 490 40.64 19.36 3.27
N LEU A 491 39.80 18.45 3.75
CA LEU A 491 39.92 17.97 5.14
C LEU A 491 41.10 16.99 5.27
N VAL A 492 41.91 17.22 6.25
CA VAL A 492 43.11 16.37 6.54
C VAL A 492 42.94 15.77 7.93
N GLY A 493 42.90 14.46 8.05
CA GLY A 493 42.93 13.76 9.34
C GLY A 493 44.35 13.24 9.65
N ARG A 494 45.00 12.64 8.67
CA ARG A 494 46.42 12.20 8.68
C ARG A 494 46.95 12.27 7.25
N ILE A 495 48.27 12.45 7.10
CA ILE A 495 48.87 12.45 5.76
C ILE A 495 48.98 11.00 5.26
N HIS A 496 48.23 10.68 4.24
CA HIS A 496 48.26 9.39 3.55
C HIS A 496 47.90 9.56 2.06
N ARG A 497 48.11 8.51 1.27
CA ARG A 497 47.89 8.55 -0.19
C ARG A 497 46.51 9.11 -0.60
N GLY A 498 45.45 8.83 0.16
CA GLY A 498 44.11 9.37 -0.12
C GLY A 498 44.02 10.90 0.02
N VAL A 499 44.77 11.50 0.98
CA VAL A 499 44.85 12.96 1.12
C VAL A 499 45.59 13.58 -0.06
N ILE A 500 46.72 12.97 -0.50
CA ILE A 500 47.47 13.43 -1.66
C ILE A 500 46.59 13.38 -2.93
N GLN A 501 45.81 12.32 -3.12
CA GLN A 501 44.87 12.21 -4.22
C GLN A 501 43.78 13.29 -4.14
N ALA A 502 43.24 13.55 -2.96
CA ALA A 502 42.23 14.58 -2.74
C ALA A 502 42.78 16.00 -3.01
N LEU A 503 44.02 16.30 -2.62
CA LEU A 503 44.70 17.54 -2.94
C LEU A 503 44.93 17.68 -4.45
N GLY A 504 45.32 16.60 -5.16
CA GLY A 504 45.43 16.58 -6.61
C GLY A 504 44.10 16.88 -7.31
N TYR A 505 43.02 16.25 -6.83
CA TYR A 505 41.67 16.55 -7.30
C TYR A 505 41.27 18.01 -7.05
N ALA A 506 41.48 18.50 -5.83
CA ALA A 506 41.17 19.87 -5.45
C ALA A 506 41.90 20.90 -6.35
N ARG A 507 43.17 20.67 -6.66
CA ARG A 507 43.92 21.51 -7.62
C ARG A 507 43.34 21.49 -9.05
N SER A 508 42.83 20.33 -9.47
CA SER A 508 42.22 20.19 -10.81
C SER A 508 40.96 21.03 -11.01
N LEU A 509 40.29 21.40 -9.91
CA LEU A 509 39.12 22.31 -9.91
C LEU A 509 39.50 23.78 -10.16
N ARG A 510 40.82 24.10 -10.14
CA ARG A 510 41.35 25.48 -10.32
C ARG A 510 40.65 26.52 -9.44
N PRO A 511 40.55 26.29 -8.12
CA PRO A 511 39.92 27.24 -7.23
C PRO A 511 40.76 28.53 -7.11
N GLN A 512 40.14 29.65 -6.70
CA GLN A 512 40.85 30.87 -6.33
C GLN A 512 41.60 30.69 -5.01
N HIS A 513 40.99 29.98 -4.07
CA HIS A 513 41.59 29.67 -2.78
C HIS A 513 41.53 28.15 -2.53
N LEU A 514 42.70 27.58 -2.22
CA LEU A 514 42.84 26.17 -1.89
C LEU A 514 43.51 26.03 -0.53
N VAL A 515 42.79 25.49 0.43
CA VAL A 515 43.24 25.34 1.82
C VAL A 515 43.08 23.87 2.25
N ALA A 516 44.10 23.37 2.95
CA ALA A 516 44.04 22.11 3.69
C ALA A 516 43.70 22.40 5.15
N LEU A 517 42.59 21.83 5.63
CA LEU A 517 42.14 22.04 7.01
C LEU A 517 42.41 20.80 7.88
N TYR A 518 43.14 21.00 8.94
CA TYR A 518 43.42 19.99 9.97
C TYR A 518 42.81 20.41 11.30
N ILE A 519 42.07 19.51 11.95
CA ILE A 519 41.54 19.73 13.29
C ILE A 519 42.43 19.06 14.32
N SER A 520 43.11 19.87 15.12
CA SER A 520 44.00 19.43 16.21
C SER A 520 43.21 19.26 17.51
N HIS A 521 43.49 18.20 18.24
CA HIS A 521 42.93 17.96 19.57
C HIS A 521 43.96 18.13 20.69
N GLU A 522 45.25 18.00 20.35
CA GLU A 522 46.40 18.16 21.27
C GLU A 522 47.47 19.03 20.62
N ASP A 523 48.26 19.74 21.41
CA ASP A 523 49.30 20.64 20.89
C ASP A 523 50.38 19.89 20.13
N ASP A 524 50.77 18.70 20.60
CA ASP A 524 51.76 17.84 19.95
C ASP A 524 51.37 17.39 18.55
N ASP A 525 50.07 17.17 18.31
CA ASP A 525 49.53 16.83 16.97
C ASP A 525 49.75 17.96 15.96
N ARG A 526 49.72 19.21 16.41
CA ARG A 526 49.91 20.39 15.58
C ARG A 526 51.32 20.49 15.03
N GLU A 527 52.32 20.30 15.88
CA GLU A 527 53.74 20.37 15.48
C GLU A 527 54.10 19.21 14.55
N GLU A 528 53.59 18.03 14.85
CA GLU A 528 53.83 16.82 14.07
C GLU A 528 53.25 16.97 12.62
N ILE A 529 51.99 17.39 12.45
CA ILE A 529 51.40 17.54 11.13
C ILE A 529 52.09 18.64 10.32
N GLN A 530 52.53 19.75 10.96
CA GLN A 530 53.23 20.80 10.27
C GLN A 530 54.63 20.35 9.81
N ARG A 531 55.33 19.53 10.63
CA ARG A 531 56.59 18.94 10.27
C ARG A 531 56.46 18.02 9.06
N GLN A 532 55.53 17.09 9.10
CA GLN A 532 55.24 16.16 8.00
C GLN A 532 54.82 16.87 6.74
N TRP A 533 54.00 17.95 6.86
CA TRP A 533 53.54 18.73 5.71
C TRP A 533 54.70 19.36 4.93
N ARG A 534 55.67 19.89 5.64
CA ARG A 534 56.90 20.46 5.07
C ARG A 534 57.84 19.36 4.53
N GLU A 535 57.97 18.27 5.23
CA GLU A 535 58.85 17.12 4.84
C GLU A 535 58.38 16.52 3.51
N PHE A 536 57.08 16.33 3.33
CA PHE A 536 56.50 15.83 2.08
C PHE A 536 56.39 16.90 0.98
N GLY A 537 56.80 18.13 1.22
CA GLY A 537 56.81 19.19 0.22
C GLY A 537 55.42 19.55 -0.34
N ILE A 538 54.38 19.45 0.51
CA ILE A 538 53.01 19.72 0.08
C ILE A 538 52.80 21.23 -0.07
N ASN A 539 52.73 21.71 -1.30
CA ASN A 539 52.55 23.12 -1.63
C ASN A 539 51.05 23.51 -1.65
N VAL A 540 50.38 23.44 -0.50
CA VAL A 540 49.00 23.91 -0.24
C VAL A 540 49.03 24.47 1.18
N ASP A 541 48.34 25.59 1.40
CA ASP A 541 48.28 26.22 2.71
C ASP A 541 47.55 25.30 3.69
N LEU A 542 48.20 25.01 4.80
CA LEU A 542 47.68 24.17 5.90
C LEU A 542 47.17 25.08 7.02
N GLU A 543 45.86 25.13 7.20
CA GLU A 543 45.24 25.76 8.36
C GLU A 543 44.92 24.72 9.44
N ILE A 544 45.25 25.05 10.68
CA ILE A 544 45.07 24.16 11.82
C ILE A 544 44.15 24.83 12.80
N VAL A 545 42.98 24.21 13.02
CA VAL A 545 42.01 24.67 14.00
C VAL A 545 42.06 23.77 15.23
N HIS A 546 42.18 24.39 16.41
CA HIS A 546 42.19 23.66 17.67
C HIS A 546 40.78 23.37 18.16
N SER A 547 40.48 22.11 18.47
CA SER A 547 39.18 21.69 19.04
C SER A 547 39.38 21.26 20.49
N LYS A 548 38.73 21.96 21.42
CA LYS A 548 38.73 21.61 22.85
C LYS A 548 38.04 20.28 23.15
N TYR A 549 37.16 19.85 22.28
CA TYR A 549 36.41 18.61 22.40
C TYR A 549 36.82 17.68 21.26
N ARG A 550 36.82 16.36 21.48
CA ARG A 550 37.15 15.37 20.44
C ARG A 550 36.01 15.25 19.39
N GLU A 551 35.58 16.40 18.87
CA GLU A 551 34.54 16.53 17.84
C GLU A 551 35.14 17.16 16.59
N LEU A 552 34.87 16.59 15.43
CA LEU A 552 35.33 17.07 14.14
C LEU A 552 34.35 18.10 13.49
N THR A 553 33.05 17.92 13.73
CA THR A 553 32.02 18.57 12.91
C THR A 553 31.85 20.06 13.23
N THR A 554 31.79 20.41 14.52
CA THR A 554 31.57 21.81 14.93
C THR A 554 32.74 22.72 14.53
N PRO A 555 34.02 22.38 14.78
CA PRO A 555 35.15 23.21 14.36
C PRO A 555 35.25 23.40 12.85
N VAL A 556 34.87 22.37 12.06
CA VAL A 556 34.83 22.51 10.60
C VAL A 556 33.75 23.51 10.18
N ILE A 557 32.56 23.47 10.78
CA ILE A 557 31.48 24.38 10.44
C ILE A 557 31.85 25.82 10.84
N GLU A 558 32.39 26.02 12.04
CA GLU A 558 32.83 27.32 12.52
C GLU A 558 33.92 27.91 11.61
N TYR A 559 34.87 27.09 11.18
CA TYR A 559 35.90 27.52 10.24
C TYR A 559 35.32 27.92 8.87
N LEU A 560 34.36 27.17 8.37
CA LEU A 560 33.68 27.50 7.12
C LEU A 560 32.84 28.82 7.23
N GLU A 561 32.30 29.13 8.40
CA GLU A 561 31.64 30.40 8.68
C GLU A 561 32.64 31.57 8.70
N GLU A 562 33.82 31.33 9.25
CA GLU A 562 34.93 32.30 9.21
C GLU A 562 35.42 32.55 7.78
N LEU A 563 35.49 31.53 6.94
CA LEU A 563 35.85 31.66 5.53
C LEU A 563 34.80 32.45 4.73
N ASP A 564 33.50 32.25 4.98
CA ASP A 564 32.43 33.04 4.36
C ASP A 564 32.53 34.56 4.70
N GLN A 565 33.04 34.87 5.88
CA GLN A 565 33.29 36.26 6.28
C GLN A 565 34.57 36.82 5.67
N ARG A 566 35.58 35.95 5.44
CA ARG A 566 36.88 36.34 4.88
C ARG A 566 36.80 36.60 3.37
N TRP A 567 36.02 35.77 2.65
CA TRP A 567 35.85 35.88 1.19
C TRP A 567 34.36 35.92 0.83
N ASN A 568 33.91 37.10 0.40
CA ASN A 568 32.52 37.31 0.03
C ASN A 568 32.21 36.75 -1.35
N ASN A 569 31.01 36.18 -1.55
CA ASN A 569 30.50 35.59 -2.78
C ASN A 569 31.22 34.29 -3.26
N ASP A 570 31.75 33.49 -2.36
CA ASP A 570 32.41 32.26 -2.68
C ASP A 570 31.48 31.04 -2.56
N THR A 571 31.62 30.12 -3.51
CA THR A 571 31.14 28.75 -3.29
C THR A 571 32.24 27.95 -2.63
N ILE A 572 32.00 27.48 -1.40
CA ILE A 572 32.97 26.66 -0.67
C ILE A 572 32.75 25.19 -1.01
N THR A 573 33.77 24.53 -1.57
CA THR A 573 33.78 23.09 -1.74
C THR A 573 34.62 22.41 -0.67
N VAL A 574 33.96 21.61 0.16
CA VAL A 574 34.64 20.78 1.16
C VAL A 574 34.94 19.40 0.55
N VAL A 575 36.24 19.13 0.38
CA VAL A 575 36.72 17.84 -0.14
C VAL A 575 37.06 16.92 1.02
N VAL A 576 36.39 15.77 1.07
CA VAL A 576 36.56 14.77 2.11
C VAL A 576 37.30 13.57 1.54
N PRO A 577 38.58 13.34 1.90
CA PRO A 577 39.28 12.12 1.55
C PRO A 577 38.67 10.92 2.27
N GLU A 578 38.33 9.89 1.57
CA GLU A 578 37.78 8.65 2.13
C GLU A 578 38.57 7.47 1.61
N PHE A 579 38.88 6.51 2.47
CA PHE A 579 39.43 5.25 2.01
C PHE A 579 38.33 4.18 1.96
N VAL A 580 38.41 3.34 0.93
CA VAL A 580 37.44 2.27 0.68
C VAL A 580 38.17 0.93 0.79
N VAL A 581 37.72 0.10 1.71
CA VAL A 581 38.18 -1.29 1.87
C VAL A 581 37.35 -2.27 1.06
N GLY A 582 37.90 -3.44 0.76
CA GLY A 582 37.29 -4.37 -0.21
C GLY A 582 35.93 -4.95 0.19
N LYS A 583 35.67 -5.09 1.49
CA LYS A 583 34.44 -5.70 2.00
C LYS A 583 33.61 -4.70 2.80
N TRP A 584 32.31 -4.66 2.51
CA TRP A 584 31.38 -3.70 3.14
C TRP A 584 31.34 -3.77 4.68
N TYR A 585 31.52 -4.97 5.27
CA TYR A 585 31.51 -5.14 6.73
C TYR A 585 32.83 -4.68 7.38
N GLU A 586 33.94 -4.68 6.64
CA GLU A 586 35.22 -4.12 7.10
C GLU A 586 35.14 -2.59 7.22
N GLN A 587 34.29 -1.96 6.37
CA GLN A 587 34.01 -0.53 6.47
C GLN A 587 33.34 -0.13 7.79
N LEU A 588 32.60 -1.05 8.45
CA LEU A 588 31.99 -0.81 9.77
C LEU A 588 33.02 -0.71 10.90
N LEU A 589 34.22 -1.26 10.69
CA LEU A 589 35.32 -1.18 11.67
C LEU A 589 36.01 0.20 11.68
N HIS A 590 35.68 1.05 10.69
CA HIS A 590 36.30 2.36 10.56
C HIS A 590 35.36 3.47 11.01
N ASN A 591 35.96 4.59 11.43
CA ASN A 591 35.23 5.73 11.96
C ASN A 591 34.32 6.35 10.86
N GLN A 592 33.02 6.47 11.14
CA GLN A 592 31.99 7.04 10.24
C GLN A 592 31.84 8.56 10.40
N SER A 593 32.79 9.27 11.01
CA SER A 593 32.72 10.72 11.25
C SER A 593 32.55 11.54 9.95
N ALA A 594 33.13 11.05 8.83
CA ALA A 594 32.94 11.67 7.51
C ALA A 594 31.46 11.66 7.06
N LEU A 595 30.68 10.62 7.38
CA LEU A 595 29.26 10.52 7.03
C LEU A 595 28.42 11.55 7.82
N LEU A 596 28.69 11.71 9.10
CA LEU A 596 28.02 12.70 9.97
C LEU A 596 28.33 14.13 9.51
N LEU A 597 29.58 14.40 9.20
CA LEU A 597 30.01 15.71 8.70
C LEU A 597 29.33 16.04 7.36
N LYS A 598 29.34 15.11 6.40
CA LYS A 598 28.63 15.28 5.12
C LYS A 598 27.13 15.53 5.32
N GLY A 599 26.50 14.82 6.23
CA GLY A 599 25.10 15.03 6.59
C GLY A 599 24.80 16.45 7.09
N ARG A 600 25.66 17.01 7.94
CA ARG A 600 25.52 18.39 8.43
C ARG A 600 25.83 19.45 7.36
N LEU A 601 26.90 19.25 6.60
CA LEU A 601 27.30 20.18 5.53
C LEU A 601 26.26 20.28 4.40
N LEU A 602 25.47 19.22 4.15
CA LEU A 602 24.38 19.22 3.16
C LEU A 602 23.32 20.29 3.44
N PHE A 603 23.10 20.64 4.70
CA PHE A 603 22.12 21.65 5.10
C PHE A 603 22.69 23.08 5.17
N ARG A 604 23.98 23.27 4.87
CA ARG A 604 24.63 24.57 4.82
C ARG A 604 24.54 25.16 3.40
N ALA A 605 23.90 26.31 3.26
CA ALA A 605 23.81 27.01 1.98
C ALA A 605 25.22 27.43 1.48
N GLY A 606 25.43 27.47 0.17
CA GLY A 606 26.71 27.89 -0.43
C GLY A 606 27.85 26.87 -0.30
N THR A 607 27.59 25.70 0.29
CA THR A 607 28.62 24.64 0.50
C THR A 607 28.37 23.45 -0.41
N VAL A 608 29.41 23.04 -1.13
CA VAL A 608 29.47 21.80 -1.92
C VAL A 608 30.33 20.79 -1.17
N VAL A 609 29.87 19.55 -1.08
CA VAL A 609 30.65 18.46 -0.44
C VAL A 609 31.04 17.45 -1.49
N THR A 610 32.33 17.20 -1.60
CA THR A 610 32.89 16.23 -2.56
C THR A 610 33.67 15.15 -1.80
N SER A 611 33.28 13.88 -1.98
CA SER A 611 34.07 12.74 -1.50
C SER A 611 35.08 12.31 -2.55
N VAL A 612 36.34 12.12 -2.14
CA VAL A 612 37.40 11.56 -2.98
C VAL A 612 37.78 10.19 -2.42
N PRO A 613 37.22 9.09 -2.99
CA PRO A 613 37.50 7.75 -2.49
C PRO A 613 38.88 7.26 -2.94
N TYR A 614 39.68 6.77 -2.01
CA TYR A 614 40.92 6.06 -2.25
C TYR A 614 40.72 4.56 -1.98
N HIS A 615 40.84 3.75 -3.02
CA HIS A 615 40.73 2.30 -2.90
C HIS A 615 42.05 1.71 -2.42
N VAL A 616 42.01 1.02 -1.29
CA VAL A 616 43.19 0.39 -0.71
C VAL A 616 43.55 -0.85 -1.55
N GLU A 617 44.75 -0.87 -2.14
CA GLU A 617 45.24 -1.99 -2.94
C GLU A 617 45.43 -3.23 -2.06
N GLY A 618 45.11 -4.40 -2.58
CA GLY A 618 45.17 -5.69 -1.87
C GLY A 618 43.83 -6.25 -1.43
N TYR A 619 42.74 -5.50 -1.53
CA TYR A 619 41.36 -5.95 -1.20
C TYR A 619 40.53 -6.36 -2.42
N GLY A 620 41.18 -6.73 -3.56
CA GLY A 620 40.50 -7.29 -4.73
C GLY A 620 39.71 -6.30 -5.58
N ILE A 621 39.88 -5.00 -5.36
CA ILE A 621 39.29 -3.96 -6.21
C ILE A 621 40.34 -3.62 -7.30
N VAL A 622 40.06 -4.03 -8.51
CA VAL A 622 40.86 -3.65 -9.68
C VAL A 622 40.69 -2.15 -9.91
N PRO A 623 41.76 -1.34 -10.05
CA PRO A 623 41.62 0.06 -10.40
C PRO A 623 40.93 0.13 -11.78
N SER A 624 39.72 0.62 -11.85
CA SER A 624 39.11 0.97 -13.11
C SER A 624 39.80 2.22 -13.64
N VAL A 625 40.30 2.10 -14.87
CA VAL A 625 40.82 3.18 -15.69
C VAL A 625 42.28 3.59 -15.42
N GLN A 626 43.19 2.85 -15.99
CA GLN A 626 44.40 3.48 -16.50
C GLN A 626 43.97 4.51 -17.57
N PRO A 627 44.46 5.77 -17.54
CA PRO A 627 44.26 6.67 -18.66
C PRO A 627 44.87 5.98 -19.87
N LYS A 628 44.08 5.72 -20.89
CA LYS A 628 44.61 5.33 -22.20
C LYS A 628 45.63 6.39 -22.56
N ALA A 629 46.90 5.99 -22.62
CA ALA A 629 47.96 6.83 -23.17
C ALA A 629 47.44 7.32 -24.52
N SER A 630 47.35 8.62 -24.67
CA SER A 630 47.09 9.27 -25.95
C SER A 630 48.06 8.68 -26.98
N ALA A 631 47.54 7.88 -27.90
CA ALA A 631 48.33 7.45 -29.04
C ALA A 631 48.76 8.71 -29.79
N ALA A 632 50.03 9.00 -29.73
CA ALA A 632 50.65 10.05 -30.53
C ALA A 632 50.27 9.81 -31.98
N VAL A 633 49.55 10.75 -32.56
CA VAL A 633 49.30 10.80 -34.02
C VAL A 633 50.64 11.03 -34.70
N SER A 634 51.18 9.99 -35.27
CA SER A 634 52.34 10.07 -36.17
C SER A 634 51.85 10.58 -37.54
N PRO A 635 52.41 11.64 -38.08
CA PRO A 635 52.09 12.04 -39.45
C PRO A 635 53.09 11.31 -40.38
N ASN A 636 52.60 10.36 -41.17
CA ASN A 636 53.11 10.01 -42.50
C ASN A 636 52.79 8.55 -42.86
N GLY A 637 52.23 8.38 -44.03
CA GLY A 637 52.13 7.07 -44.66
C GLY A 637 50.91 6.95 -45.59
N ALA A 638 51.04 7.52 -46.79
CA ALA A 638 50.18 7.20 -47.91
C ALA A 638 50.40 5.73 -48.31
N GLY A 639 49.31 4.99 -48.52
CA GLY A 639 49.35 3.60 -48.95
C GLY A 639 47.95 3.10 -49.30
N ASP A 640 47.65 3.23 -50.55
CA ASP A 640 46.58 2.65 -51.34
C ASP A 640 46.39 1.14 -51.12
N THR A 641 45.13 0.72 -50.79
CA THR A 641 44.60 -0.56 -51.28
C THR A 641 43.06 -0.57 -51.16
N GLY A 642 42.42 -0.82 -52.29
CA GLY A 642 41.02 -0.88 -52.52
C GLY A 642 40.27 -1.98 -51.76
N ALA A 643 39.10 -1.63 -51.30
CA ALA A 643 38.04 -2.57 -51.01
C ALA A 643 36.68 -1.94 -51.38
N LYS A 644 35.97 -2.68 -52.25
CA LYS A 644 34.65 -2.38 -52.80
C LYS A 644 33.59 -2.10 -51.71
N PRO A 645 32.65 -1.19 -51.98
CA PRO A 645 31.47 -1.03 -51.11
C PRO A 645 30.42 -2.13 -51.40
N PRO A 646 29.67 -2.58 -50.41
CA PRO A 646 28.50 -3.42 -50.60
C PRO A 646 27.31 -2.61 -51.13
N LYS A 647 26.61 -3.24 -52.07
CA LYS A 647 25.40 -2.76 -52.75
C LYS A 647 24.18 -2.89 -51.82
N ASP A 648 23.27 -1.93 -52.03
CA ASP A 648 21.84 -2.01 -51.90
C ASP A 648 21.22 -2.21 -50.51
N ALA A 649 20.72 -1.10 -49.95
CA ALA A 649 19.53 -1.10 -49.07
C ALA A 649 18.67 0.12 -49.45
N ASP A 650 17.45 -0.16 -49.88
CA ASP A 650 16.43 0.81 -50.28
C ASP A 650 16.03 1.74 -49.13
N PRO A 651 15.65 3.00 -49.43
CA PRO A 651 15.16 3.94 -48.41
C PRO A 651 13.69 3.68 -48.08
N PRO A 652 13.27 3.84 -46.83
CA PRO A 652 11.84 3.74 -46.47
C PRO A 652 11.06 4.98 -46.92
N ASP A 653 9.90 4.68 -47.45
CA ASP A 653 8.83 5.54 -47.96
C ASP A 653 8.46 6.64 -46.94
N ARG A 654 8.47 7.88 -47.39
CA ARG A 654 7.87 9.03 -46.71
C ARG A 654 6.41 9.12 -47.12
N ALA A 655 5.51 8.64 -46.27
CA ALA A 655 4.10 9.03 -46.33
C ALA A 655 3.92 10.33 -45.50
N ALA A 656 3.51 11.35 -46.21
CA ALA A 656 3.07 12.63 -45.66
C ALA A 656 1.72 12.46 -44.96
N ASP A 657 1.62 12.89 -43.71
CA ASP A 657 0.34 13.19 -43.10
C ASP A 657 0.35 14.62 -42.52
N THR A 658 -0.41 15.44 -43.18
CA THR A 658 -0.76 16.83 -42.83
C THR A 658 -1.90 16.81 -41.78
N PRO A 659 -1.87 17.62 -40.72
CA PRO A 659 -2.99 17.71 -39.79
C PRO A 659 -4.10 18.63 -40.33
N PRO A 660 -5.39 18.32 -40.11
CA PRO A 660 -6.49 19.21 -40.47
C PRO A 660 -6.66 20.34 -39.44
N ALA A 661 -6.90 21.51 -40.00
CA ALA A 661 -7.17 22.75 -39.32
C ALA A 661 -8.46 22.72 -38.48
N ALA A 662 -8.44 23.57 -37.45
CA ALA A 662 -9.51 23.87 -36.52
C ALA A 662 -10.85 24.31 -37.19
N ARG A 663 -11.96 23.79 -36.65
CA ARG A 663 -13.21 24.51 -36.40
C ARG A 663 -13.86 24.04 -35.09
#